data_76b81233293b3b150bcb4accb08375bb
#
_entry.id   76b81233293b3b150bcb4accb08375bb
#
_cell.length_a   1.000
_cell.length_b   1.000
_cell.length_c   1.000
_cell.angle_alpha   90.00
_cell.angle_beta   90.00
_cell.angle_gamma   90.00
#
_symmetry.space_group_name_H-M   'P 1'
#
loop_
_entity.id
_entity.type
_entity.pdbx_description
1 polymer ?
#
loop_
_entity_poly.entity_id
_entity_poly.type
_entity_poly.pdbx_seq_one_letter_code
_entity_poly.pdbx_strand_id
1 'polypeptide(L)'
;MRMSRHPAVLMLLALLLFVIGRSALAQVPPDHARRMKEGLALFKEHVRPALTQHCLNCHGGKTIKGDFDLSDRKPLMSSGAIEGGGKESLLYALITHAEEPHMPQKGSKLPAETAERIARWIDLGAPYDRPLVERADGGKPRATAISDEDRQFWSFRPLLTVAPPTVRDTAWTRTPVDHFILSKLEEHGLKPNPTADRRVLIRRLSLDLLGLLPTPEEVDAFVADPAPDAYERLVDRLLASPQYGERWARHWMDVARFAESHGYEQDYDRPYAYHYRDFLIDALNRDMPYDQFVRWQVAGDELAPDDPLAMAATGFLGASAFPTQLTEAEFESARYEELSDMTATTGSAFLGLSIGCARCHDHKFDPIPAEDYYRMAATFSTAIRSEMEISPRPGEKPVKMQVTSEGFPHTKHNADGRGFPHFYPTTFILSRGDLNQKKGEARPSFLRVLMSADRDASSWRVEPPAGWTRTSFRRAALANWLTDANQGAGALAARVAVNRLWHYRFGRGIVATPNDFGAQGERPTHLELLDWLASELIREGWRLKPIHRLIVTSAVYCQSGEFDESRAAIDRENQWHWRHVSRRLEAEPIRDIMLQVAGLLDLRMHGPGSLDPSMGRRSVYFFIKRSELIPTMMLFDWPEHLVSIGQRGTTTTASQALMFMNSSEGRRAAEHFAIRLAGEPDANVVRQAYRMAFGREPTAAEARFSTDFIKNQSEAYKQAGQSNPGQLALTDLCQSLMGTSELIYIP
;
A
#
# COMPACT_ATOMS: atom_id res chain seq x y z
N MET A 1 12.40 -12.74 -61.52
CA MET A 1 12.91 -13.48 -60.36
C MET A 1 11.79 -14.30 -59.74
N ARG A 2 11.82 -15.61 -59.83
CA ARG A 2 10.77 -16.56 -59.38
C ARG A 2 10.89 -16.74 -57.86
N MET A 3 9.85 -16.33 -57.11
CA MET A 3 9.71 -16.68 -55.70
C MET A 3 9.22 -18.11 -55.56
N SER A 4 10.04 -18.97 -54.99
CA SER A 4 9.70 -20.35 -54.61
C SER A 4 8.80 -20.34 -53.35
N ARG A 5 7.60 -20.86 -53.49
CA ARG A 5 6.67 -21.09 -52.37
C ARG A 5 7.05 -22.38 -51.65
N HIS A 6 7.52 -22.29 -50.42
CA HIS A 6 7.72 -23.44 -49.55
C HIS A 6 6.41 -23.86 -48.83
N PRO A 7 5.88 -25.05 -49.06
CA PRO A 7 4.65 -25.54 -48.41
C PRO A 7 4.77 -25.76 -46.89
N ALA A 8 5.97 -25.85 -46.35
CA ALA A 8 6.23 -26.08 -44.94
C ALA A 8 5.86 -24.86 -44.04
N VAL A 9 5.94 -23.63 -44.58
CA VAL A 9 5.61 -22.40 -43.82
C VAL A 9 4.09 -22.22 -43.64
N LEU A 10 3.29 -22.65 -44.65
CA LEU A 10 1.83 -22.61 -44.56
C LEU A 10 1.27 -23.66 -43.58
N MET A 11 1.97 -24.80 -43.43
CA MET A 11 1.55 -25.84 -42.51
C MET A 11 1.84 -25.47 -41.05
N LEU A 12 2.95 -24.73 -40.77
CA LEU A 12 3.27 -24.22 -39.42
C LEU A 12 2.31 -23.08 -39.01
N LEU A 13 1.92 -22.17 -39.90
CA LEU A 13 0.94 -21.14 -39.63
C LEU A 13 -0.47 -21.70 -39.38
N ALA A 14 -0.84 -22.77 -40.08
CA ALA A 14 -2.13 -23.46 -39.85
C ALA A 14 -2.15 -24.21 -38.50
N LEU A 15 -1.02 -24.78 -38.06
CA LEU A 15 -0.91 -25.38 -36.74
C LEU A 15 -0.91 -24.33 -35.61
N LEU A 16 -0.27 -23.17 -35.79
CA LEU A 16 -0.31 -22.07 -34.82
C LEU A 16 -1.71 -21.46 -34.67
N LEU A 17 -2.47 -21.34 -35.75
CA LEU A 17 -3.86 -20.87 -35.70
C LEU A 17 -4.84 -21.88 -35.08
N PHE A 18 -4.48 -23.18 -35.06
CA PHE A 18 -5.30 -24.21 -34.41
C PHE A 18 -5.05 -24.32 -32.89
N VAL A 19 -3.93 -23.79 -32.38
CA VAL A 19 -3.58 -23.77 -30.95
C VAL A 19 -4.08 -22.52 -30.24
N ILE A 20 -4.33 -21.43 -30.97
CA ILE A 20 -4.85 -20.15 -30.39
C ILE A 20 -6.39 -20.12 -30.32
N GLY A 21 -7.09 -21.09 -30.88
CA GLY A 21 -8.55 -21.14 -31.04
C GLY A 21 -9.34 -21.92 -30.00
N ARG A 22 -8.81 -22.17 -28.78
CA ARG A 22 -9.58 -22.77 -27.69
C ARG A 22 -9.36 -22.06 -26.36
N SER A 23 -9.76 -20.82 -26.26
CA SER A 23 -10.33 -20.34 -25.00
C SER A 23 -11.67 -21.05 -24.85
N ALA A 24 -11.67 -22.20 -24.17
CA ALA A 24 -12.87 -22.92 -23.84
C ALA A 24 -13.65 -22.05 -22.84
N LEU A 25 -14.60 -21.27 -23.34
CA LEU A 25 -15.80 -20.98 -22.56
C LEU A 25 -16.31 -22.37 -22.11
N ALA A 26 -16.21 -22.64 -20.81
CA ALA A 26 -16.68 -23.87 -20.22
C ALA A 26 -18.18 -23.97 -20.55
N GLN A 27 -18.52 -24.73 -21.59
CA GLN A 27 -19.92 -24.98 -21.94
C GLN A 27 -20.54 -25.73 -20.78
N VAL A 28 -21.53 -25.11 -20.15
CA VAL A 28 -22.32 -25.75 -19.10
C VAL A 28 -22.88 -27.06 -19.67
N PRO A 29 -22.61 -28.23 -19.06
CA PRO A 29 -23.08 -29.51 -19.58
C PRO A 29 -24.60 -29.49 -19.79
N PRO A 30 -25.13 -30.11 -20.83
CA PRO A 30 -26.59 -30.10 -21.14
C PRO A 30 -27.45 -30.61 -19.99
N ASP A 31 -26.91 -31.44 -19.11
CA ASP A 31 -27.61 -32.01 -17.95
C ASP A 31 -27.38 -31.24 -16.64
N HIS A 32 -26.63 -30.10 -16.66
CA HIS A 32 -26.27 -29.35 -15.48
C HIS A 32 -27.49 -28.96 -14.62
N ALA A 33 -28.54 -28.43 -15.23
CA ALA A 33 -29.75 -28.04 -14.50
C ALA A 33 -30.42 -29.22 -13.79
N ARG A 34 -30.44 -30.39 -14.43
CA ARG A 34 -30.99 -31.62 -13.85
C ARG A 34 -30.14 -32.10 -12.68
N ARG A 35 -28.81 -32.14 -12.84
CA ARG A 35 -27.85 -32.54 -11.79
C ARG A 35 -27.93 -31.60 -10.57
N MET A 36 -27.97 -30.29 -10.79
CA MET A 36 -28.13 -29.31 -9.71
C MET A 36 -29.45 -29.48 -8.96
N LYS A 37 -30.54 -29.77 -9.63
CA LYS A 37 -31.84 -30.04 -9.00
C LYS A 37 -31.82 -31.31 -8.15
N GLU A 38 -31.22 -32.38 -8.65
CA GLU A 38 -31.05 -33.66 -7.92
C GLU A 38 -30.14 -33.45 -6.69
N GLY A 39 -29.03 -32.78 -6.89
CA GLY A 39 -28.07 -32.45 -5.80
C GLY A 39 -28.67 -31.58 -4.69
N LEU A 40 -29.54 -30.60 -5.06
CA LEU A 40 -30.27 -29.78 -4.08
C LEU A 40 -31.29 -30.60 -3.26
N ALA A 41 -31.96 -31.57 -3.86
CA ALA A 41 -32.87 -32.46 -3.13
C ALA A 41 -32.05 -33.29 -2.12
N LEU A 42 -30.96 -33.92 -2.58
CA LEU A 42 -30.06 -34.72 -1.76
C LEU A 42 -29.44 -33.88 -0.63
N PHE A 43 -29.07 -32.62 -0.92
CA PHE A 43 -28.53 -31.69 0.08
C PHE A 43 -29.52 -31.41 1.20
N LYS A 44 -30.75 -31.02 0.84
CA LYS A 44 -31.79 -30.67 1.82
C LYS A 44 -32.14 -31.81 2.74
N GLU A 45 -32.27 -33.00 2.17
CA GLU A 45 -32.83 -34.16 2.87
C GLU A 45 -31.80 -34.91 3.70
N HIS A 46 -30.53 -34.96 3.24
CA HIS A 46 -29.54 -35.85 3.84
C HIS A 46 -28.20 -35.14 4.15
N VAL A 47 -27.63 -34.37 3.23
CA VAL A 47 -26.27 -33.84 3.36
C VAL A 47 -26.21 -32.66 4.36
N ARG A 48 -27.16 -31.73 4.28
CA ARG A 48 -27.26 -30.60 5.22
C ARG A 48 -27.33 -31.06 6.67
N PRO A 49 -28.21 -31.97 7.10
CA PRO A 49 -28.24 -32.45 8.48
C PRO A 49 -26.90 -33.05 8.91
N ALA A 50 -26.28 -33.87 8.03
CA ALA A 50 -24.99 -34.49 8.33
C ALA A 50 -23.87 -33.46 8.52
N LEU A 51 -23.71 -32.49 7.62
CA LEU A 51 -22.71 -31.41 7.72
C LEU A 51 -22.94 -30.55 8.97
N THR A 52 -24.21 -30.23 9.26
CA THR A 52 -24.56 -29.41 10.44
C THR A 52 -24.21 -30.15 11.74
N GLN A 53 -24.49 -31.45 11.82
CA GLN A 53 -24.29 -32.24 13.03
C GLN A 53 -22.81 -32.57 13.28
N HIS A 54 -22.05 -32.90 12.23
CA HIS A 54 -20.72 -33.51 12.37
C HIS A 54 -19.56 -32.60 12.02
N CYS A 55 -19.76 -31.54 11.21
CA CYS A 55 -18.67 -30.75 10.62
C CYS A 55 -18.68 -29.28 11.02
N LEU A 56 -19.89 -28.69 11.11
CA LEU A 56 -20.07 -27.24 11.19
C LEU A 56 -19.46 -26.57 12.45
N ASN A 57 -19.40 -27.30 13.58
CA ASN A 57 -18.82 -26.78 14.82
C ASN A 57 -17.32 -26.45 14.71
N CYS A 58 -16.60 -27.08 13.76
CA CYS A 58 -15.20 -26.87 13.53
C CYS A 58 -14.91 -26.20 12.18
N HIS A 59 -15.81 -26.33 11.21
CA HIS A 59 -15.60 -25.90 9.82
C HIS A 59 -16.71 -24.94 9.33
N GLY A 60 -17.18 -24.04 10.20
CA GLY A 60 -18.17 -23.03 9.83
C GLY A 60 -18.50 -22.06 10.96
N GLY A 61 -19.07 -20.92 10.63
CA GLY A 61 -19.50 -19.91 11.62
C GLY A 61 -18.35 -19.20 12.29
N LYS A 62 -18.27 -19.31 13.63
CA LYS A 62 -17.24 -18.64 14.46
C LYS A 62 -15.89 -19.38 14.46
N THR A 63 -15.84 -20.63 14.02
CA THR A 63 -14.64 -21.44 14.03
C THR A 63 -14.42 -22.04 12.65
N ILE A 64 -13.25 -21.76 12.05
CA ILE A 64 -12.80 -22.34 10.78
C ILE A 64 -11.44 -22.97 11.05
N LYS A 65 -11.39 -24.32 11.17
CA LYS A 65 -10.15 -25.05 11.38
C LYS A 65 -9.62 -25.57 10.06
N GLY A 66 -8.28 -25.48 9.86
CA GLY A 66 -7.60 -25.99 8.69
C GLY A 66 -8.00 -25.27 7.38
N ASP A 67 -8.34 -23.98 7.47
CA ASP A 67 -8.78 -23.15 6.34
C ASP A 67 -9.93 -23.75 5.49
N PHE A 68 -10.70 -24.68 6.10
CA PHE A 68 -11.80 -25.38 5.48
C PHE A 68 -13.14 -24.89 6.01
N ASP A 69 -13.88 -24.13 5.20
CA ASP A 69 -15.17 -23.53 5.55
C ASP A 69 -16.32 -24.17 4.76
N LEU A 70 -17.23 -24.82 5.49
CA LEU A 70 -18.44 -25.48 4.97
C LEU A 70 -19.69 -24.60 5.07
N SER A 71 -19.58 -23.38 5.58
CA SER A 71 -20.74 -22.53 5.85
C SER A 71 -21.57 -22.20 4.59
N ASP A 72 -20.92 -22.15 3.41
CA ASP A 72 -21.54 -21.85 2.13
C ASP A 72 -20.83 -22.61 0.99
N ARG A 73 -21.49 -22.68 -0.19
CA ARG A 73 -20.97 -23.34 -1.38
C ARG A 73 -19.66 -22.70 -1.88
N LYS A 74 -19.55 -21.36 -1.87
CA LYS A 74 -18.40 -20.66 -2.43
C LYS A 74 -17.08 -21.00 -1.71
N PRO A 75 -16.95 -20.89 -0.39
CA PRO A 75 -15.74 -21.31 0.31
C PRO A 75 -15.44 -22.80 0.18
N LEU A 76 -16.48 -23.68 0.17
CA LEU A 76 -16.27 -25.11 -0.08
C LEU A 76 -15.63 -25.37 -1.45
N MET A 77 -16.14 -24.74 -2.51
CA MET A 77 -15.58 -24.90 -3.87
C MET A 77 -14.14 -24.36 -3.98
N SER A 78 -13.76 -23.37 -3.18
CA SER A 78 -12.43 -22.78 -3.19
C SER A 78 -11.40 -23.52 -2.32
N SER A 79 -11.86 -24.48 -1.50
CA SER A 79 -11.00 -25.18 -0.53
C SER A 79 -10.10 -26.26 -1.13
N GLY A 80 -10.34 -26.70 -2.37
CA GLY A 80 -9.68 -27.87 -2.96
C GLY A 80 -10.14 -29.22 -2.38
N ALA A 81 -10.87 -29.26 -1.26
CA ALA A 81 -11.22 -30.47 -0.55
C ALA A 81 -12.22 -31.40 -1.28
N ILE A 82 -12.87 -30.90 -2.33
CA ILE A 82 -13.84 -31.66 -3.16
C ILE A 82 -13.39 -31.81 -4.62
N GLU A 83 -12.12 -31.53 -4.91
CA GLU A 83 -11.54 -31.79 -6.23
C GLU A 83 -11.44 -33.30 -6.52
N GLY A 84 -11.49 -33.68 -7.80
CA GLY A 84 -11.40 -35.07 -8.25
C GLY A 84 -12.75 -35.83 -8.31
N GLY A 85 -13.80 -35.31 -7.68
CA GLY A 85 -15.11 -35.97 -7.63
C GLY A 85 -15.46 -36.56 -6.26
N GLY A 86 -16.67 -37.14 -6.11
CA GLY A 86 -17.21 -37.50 -4.81
C GLY A 86 -16.34 -38.45 -4.00
N LYS A 87 -16.02 -39.64 -4.54
CA LYS A 87 -15.22 -40.65 -3.82
C LYS A 87 -13.70 -40.41 -3.90
N GLU A 88 -13.25 -39.60 -4.82
CA GLU A 88 -11.86 -39.26 -5.04
C GLU A 88 -11.46 -37.98 -4.27
N SER A 89 -12.44 -37.29 -3.67
CA SER A 89 -12.22 -36.05 -2.93
C SER A 89 -11.53 -36.30 -1.60
N LEU A 90 -10.68 -35.33 -1.18
CA LEU A 90 -10.05 -35.33 0.12
C LEU A 90 -11.12 -35.38 1.24
N LEU A 91 -12.22 -34.66 1.10
CA LEU A 91 -13.31 -34.69 2.05
C LEU A 91 -13.83 -36.10 2.28
N TYR A 92 -14.04 -36.90 1.20
CA TYR A 92 -14.50 -38.28 1.34
C TYR A 92 -13.46 -39.18 2.05
N ALA A 93 -12.19 -39.05 1.70
CA ALA A 93 -11.11 -39.79 2.35
C ALA A 93 -11.04 -39.52 3.85
N LEU A 94 -11.17 -38.26 4.27
CA LEU A 94 -11.13 -37.85 5.68
C LEU A 94 -12.34 -38.35 6.48
N ILE A 95 -13.57 -38.28 5.92
CA ILE A 95 -14.80 -38.70 6.63
C ILE A 95 -14.99 -40.22 6.69
N THR A 96 -14.32 -40.95 5.80
CA THR A 96 -14.27 -42.42 5.84
C THR A 96 -13.08 -42.98 6.63
N HIS A 97 -12.22 -42.11 7.11
CA HIS A 97 -10.96 -42.43 7.80
C HIS A 97 -9.95 -43.20 6.92
N ALA A 98 -10.00 -42.98 5.62
CA ALA A 98 -9.03 -43.53 4.66
C ALA A 98 -7.70 -42.75 4.67
N GLU A 99 -7.73 -41.45 5.05
CA GLU A 99 -6.56 -40.59 5.18
C GLU A 99 -6.59 -39.79 6.50
N GLU A 100 -5.44 -39.35 6.95
CA GLU A 100 -5.28 -38.46 8.12
C GLU A 100 -5.29 -36.98 7.71
N PRO A 101 -5.80 -36.08 8.57
CA PRO A 101 -6.40 -36.31 9.89
C PRO A 101 -7.83 -36.88 9.79
N HIS A 102 -8.13 -37.91 10.55
CA HIS A 102 -9.47 -38.51 10.57
C HIS A 102 -10.54 -37.48 10.97
N MET A 103 -11.67 -37.43 10.24
CA MET A 103 -12.77 -36.54 10.52
C MET A 103 -14.08 -37.31 10.74
N PRO A 104 -14.88 -36.96 11.77
CA PRO A 104 -14.60 -35.99 12.85
C PRO A 104 -13.43 -36.40 13.75
N GLN A 105 -12.59 -35.43 14.18
CA GLN A 105 -11.42 -35.68 15.04
C GLN A 105 -11.77 -36.34 16.40
N LYS A 106 -12.96 -36.07 16.90
CA LYS A 106 -13.49 -36.66 18.13
C LYS A 106 -14.77 -37.40 17.78
N GLY A 107 -14.66 -38.69 17.50
CA GLY A 107 -15.81 -39.55 17.19
C GLY A 107 -15.48 -40.67 16.21
N SER A 108 -16.45 -41.55 15.97
CA SER A 108 -16.37 -42.61 14.94
C SER A 108 -16.54 -41.98 13.54
N LYS A 109 -16.01 -42.68 12.53
CA LYS A 109 -16.24 -42.32 11.11
C LYS A 109 -17.75 -42.25 10.82
N LEU A 110 -18.10 -41.45 9.83
CA LEU A 110 -19.49 -41.34 9.40
C LEU A 110 -20.04 -42.70 8.92
N PRO A 111 -21.33 -42.97 9.08
CA PRO A 111 -21.97 -44.14 8.53
C PRO A 111 -21.72 -44.19 7.00
N ALA A 112 -21.45 -45.39 6.46
CA ALA A 112 -21.13 -45.57 5.04
C ALA A 112 -22.18 -44.94 4.11
N GLU A 113 -23.46 -45.11 4.43
CA GLU A 113 -24.55 -44.50 3.66
C GLU A 113 -24.48 -42.97 3.64
N THR A 114 -24.11 -42.33 4.77
CA THR A 114 -23.97 -40.86 4.86
C THR A 114 -22.80 -40.39 4.02
N ALA A 115 -21.65 -41.09 4.08
CA ALA A 115 -20.46 -40.76 3.30
C ALA A 115 -20.74 -40.91 1.77
N GLU A 116 -21.46 -41.96 1.36
CA GLU A 116 -21.86 -42.17 -0.03
C GLU A 116 -22.80 -41.05 -0.54
N ARG A 117 -23.73 -40.58 0.30
CA ARG A 117 -24.62 -39.47 -0.04
C ARG A 117 -23.83 -38.15 -0.18
N ILE A 118 -22.84 -37.92 0.65
CA ILE A 118 -21.96 -36.76 0.52
C ILE A 118 -21.15 -36.85 -0.78
N ALA A 119 -20.57 -38.01 -1.09
CA ALA A 119 -19.86 -38.23 -2.34
C ALA A 119 -20.75 -37.97 -3.56
N ARG A 120 -21.96 -38.52 -3.56
CA ARG A 120 -22.94 -38.31 -4.63
C ARG A 120 -23.33 -36.86 -4.79
N TRP A 121 -23.48 -36.10 -3.68
CA TRP A 121 -23.76 -34.68 -3.69
C TRP A 121 -22.60 -33.88 -4.31
N ILE A 122 -21.33 -34.23 -3.99
CA ILE A 122 -20.14 -33.63 -4.60
C ILE A 122 -20.18 -33.86 -6.13
N ASP A 123 -20.43 -35.10 -6.59
CA ASP A 123 -20.54 -35.43 -8.01
C ASP A 123 -21.62 -34.63 -8.73
N LEU A 124 -22.69 -34.27 -8.05
CA LEU A 124 -23.77 -33.44 -8.57
C LEU A 124 -23.46 -31.92 -8.55
N GLY A 125 -22.24 -31.54 -8.15
CA GLY A 125 -21.75 -30.16 -8.15
C GLY A 125 -21.92 -29.41 -6.82
N ALA A 126 -22.10 -30.17 -5.73
CA ALA A 126 -22.18 -29.66 -4.35
C ALA A 126 -23.13 -28.44 -4.19
N PRO A 127 -24.40 -28.51 -4.67
CA PRO A 127 -25.32 -27.38 -4.55
C PRO A 127 -25.81 -27.17 -3.12
N TYR A 128 -25.93 -25.91 -2.72
CA TYR A 128 -26.60 -25.47 -1.49
C TYR A 128 -27.91 -24.79 -1.82
N ASP A 129 -28.96 -24.99 -1.02
CA ASP A 129 -30.19 -24.22 -1.14
C ASP A 129 -30.15 -22.91 -0.35
N ARG A 130 -29.34 -22.87 0.73
CA ARG A 130 -29.00 -21.71 1.54
C ARG A 130 -27.73 -22.03 2.33
N PRO A 131 -27.00 -21.03 2.85
CA PRO A 131 -25.87 -21.24 3.75
C PRO A 131 -26.24 -22.13 4.95
N LEU A 132 -25.28 -22.94 5.44
CA LEU A 132 -25.46 -23.77 6.65
C LEU A 132 -25.44 -22.93 7.94
N VAL A 133 -24.73 -21.84 7.91
CA VAL A 133 -24.73 -20.83 8.97
C VAL A 133 -25.43 -19.61 8.42
N GLU A 134 -26.57 -19.28 8.99
CA GLU A 134 -27.09 -17.92 8.85
C GLU A 134 -26.10 -17.05 9.65
N ARG A 135 -25.17 -16.40 8.95
CA ARG A 135 -24.41 -15.32 9.59
C ARG A 135 -25.44 -14.34 10.11
N ALA A 136 -25.30 -13.88 11.33
CA ALA A 136 -26.22 -12.93 11.94
C ALA A 136 -26.48 -11.68 11.07
N ASP A 137 -25.64 -11.49 10.03
CA ASP A 137 -25.71 -10.50 8.96
C ASP A 137 -26.24 -11.10 7.64
N GLY A 138 -27.06 -12.12 7.70
CA GLY A 138 -27.65 -12.75 6.51
C GLY A 138 -28.40 -11.74 5.67
N GLY A 139 -27.72 -11.26 4.63
CA GLY A 139 -28.19 -10.71 3.35
C GLY A 139 -29.59 -10.06 3.25
N LYS A 140 -30.16 -9.52 4.29
CA LYS A 140 -31.19 -8.48 4.14
C LYS A 140 -30.45 -7.26 3.56
N PRO A 141 -30.97 -6.64 2.48
CA PRO A 141 -30.49 -5.34 2.07
C PRO A 141 -30.43 -4.48 3.35
N ARG A 142 -29.22 -4.03 3.74
CA ARG A 142 -29.08 -3.14 4.90
C ARG A 142 -30.06 -2.02 4.66
N ALA A 143 -30.87 -1.69 5.66
CA ALA A 143 -31.81 -0.59 5.52
C ALA A 143 -31.00 0.64 5.06
N THR A 144 -31.52 1.37 4.09
CA THR A 144 -30.90 2.62 3.56
C THR A 144 -30.69 3.68 4.65
N ALA A 145 -31.29 3.48 5.82
CA ALA A 145 -31.13 4.31 7.00
C ALA A 145 -29.89 3.88 7.82
N ILE A 146 -28.97 4.80 8.02
CA ILE A 146 -27.81 4.63 8.89
C ILE A 146 -28.29 4.77 10.34
N SER A 147 -28.04 3.72 11.13
CA SER A 147 -28.43 3.68 12.54
C SER A 147 -27.39 4.38 13.43
N ASP A 148 -27.76 4.67 14.67
CA ASP A 148 -26.80 5.16 15.68
C ASP A 148 -25.78 4.09 16.06
N GLU A 149 -26.14 2.80 16.01
CA GLU A 149 -25.23 1.66 16.23
C GLU A 149 -24.14 1.66 15.13
N ASP A 150 -24.48 1.93 13.87
CA ASP A 150 -23.52 2.05 12.77
C ASP A 150 -22.46 3.13 13.06
N ARG A 151 -22.86 4.26 13.62
CA ARG A 151 -21.96 5.37 13.98
C ARG A 151 -21.09 5.06 15.19
N GLN A 152 -21.46 4.06 16.02
CA GLN A 152 -20.66 3.61 17.15
C GLN A 152 -19.57 2.59 16.80
N PHE A 153 -19.48 2.17 15.54
CA PHE A 153 -18.37 1.33 15.11
C PHE A 153 -17.04 2.05 15.38
N TRP A 154 -16.03 1.31 15.81
CA TRP A 154 -14.79 1.86 16.37
C TRP A 154 -14.13 2.94 15.48
N SER A 155 -14.18 2.80 14.15
CA SER A 155 -13.58 3.75 13.21
C SER A 155 -14.48 4.94 12.87
N PHE A 156 -15.81 4.80 12.99
CA PHE A 156 -16.78 5.85 12.62
C PHE A 156 -17.11 6.79 13.76
N ARG A 157 -16.93 6.34 15.00
CA ARG A 157 -17.19 7.17 16.19
C ARG A 157 -16.14 8.29 16.35
N PRO A 158 -16.45 9.35 17.07
CA PRO A 158 -15.47 10.36 17.47
C PRO A 158 -14.27 9.77 18.19
N LEU A 159 -13.15 10.51 18.25
CA LEU A 159 -11.98 10.11 19.02
C LEU A 159 -12.31 9.98 20.51
N LEU A 160 -11.79 8.93 21.13
CA LEU A 160 -11.85 8.81 22.59
C LEU A 160 -10.87 9.79 23.24
N THR A 161 -11.29 10.45 24.29
CA THR A 161 -10.36 11.16 25.16
C THR A 161 -9.66 10.14 26.04
N VAL A 162 -8.41 9.83 25.73
CA VAL A 162 -7.62 8.80 26.40
C VAL A 162 -6.38 9.42 27.01
N ALA A 163 -6.12 9.13 28.28
CA ALA A 163 -4.85 9.43 28.93
C ALA A 163 -3.91 8.20 28.85
N PRO A 164 -2.58 8.40 28.77
CA PRO A 164 -1.62 7.31 28.84
C PRO A 164 -1.87 6.46 30.12
N PRO A 165 -1.95 5.12 30.00
CA PRO A 165 -2.25 4.26 31.14
C PRO A 165 -1.11 4.25 32.15
N THR A 166 -1.44 3.95 33.42
CA THR A 166 -0.44 3.71 34.44
C THR A 166 0.22 2.35 34.23
N VAL A 167 1.55 2.29 34.29
CA VAL A 167 2.34 1.08 34.09
C VAL A 167 3.26 0.85 35.30
N ARG A 168 3.73 -0.38 35.47
CA ARG A 168 4.61 -0.77 36.60
C ARG A 168 6.06 -0.33 36.38
N ASP A 169 6.61 -0.57 35.20
CA ASP A 169 7.99 -0.25 34.85
C ASP A 169 8.10 1.12 34.16
N THR A 170 7.95 2.18 34.93
CA THR A 170 8.08 3.56 34.42
C THR A 170 9.50 3.91 34.00
N ALA A 171 10.51 3.13 34.41
CA ALA A 171 11.91 3.38 34.05
C ALA A 171 12.21 3.05 32.55
N TRP A 172 11.41 2.16 31.96
CA TRP A 172 11.53 1.84 30.54
C TRP A 172 10.94 2.91 29.64
N THR A 173 9.89 3.60 30.08
CA THR A 173 9.14 4.56 29.24
C THR A 173 9.93 5.84 28.98
N ARG A 174 9.91 6.32 27.74
CA ARG A 174 10.54 7.59 27.29
C ARG A 174 9.49 8.60 26.84
N THR A 175 8.42 8.12 26.23
CA THR A 175 7.32 8.94 25.73
C THR A 175 5.98 8.36 26.16
N PRO A 176 4.88 9.14 26.07
CA PRO A 176 3.53 8.62 26.38
C PRO A 176 3.13 7.40 25.53
N VAL A 177 3.68 7.22 24.33
CA VAL A 177 3.48 6.05 23.46
C VAL A 177 3.83 4.76 24.19
N ASP A 178 4.92 4.78 24.95
CA ASP A 178 5.44 3.62 25.65
C ASP A 178 4.52 3.10 26.74
N HIS A 179 3.73 3.97 27.37
CA HIS A 179 2.75 3.58 28.37
C HIS A 179 1.66 2.66 27.79
N PHE A 180 1.17 2.97 26.58
CA PHE A 180 0.18 2.13 25.90
C PHE A 180 0.74 0.75 25.52
N ILE A 181 1.98 0.75 25.00
CA ILE A 181 2.66 -0.50 24.62
C ILE A 181 2.99 -1.32 25.85
N LEU A 182 3.58 -0.72 26.86
CA LEU A 182 4.00 -1.42 28.08
C LEU A 182 2.80 -1.97 28.87
N SER A 183 1.69 -1.23 28.91
CA SER A 183 0.45 -1.71 29.53
C SER A 183 -0.03 -3.01 28.89
N LYS A 184 0.04 -3.12 27.56
CA LYS A 184 -0.32 -4.36 26.84
C LYS A 184 0.69 -5.48 27.06
N LEU A 185 1.98 -5.17 27.08
CA LEU A 185 3.00 -6.15 27.42
C LEU A 185 2.82 -6.69 28.83
N GLU A 186 2.55 -5.83 29.81
CA GLU A 186 2.30 -6.23 31.21
C GLU A 186 1.04 -7.07 31.36
N GLU A 187 -0.02 -6.76 30.59
CA GLU A 187 -1.27 -7.55 30.55
C GLU A 187 -1.01 -9.00 30.09
N HIS A 188 -0.08 -9.19 29.14
CA HIS A 188 0.26 -10.49 28.58
C HIS A 188 1.48 -11.16 29.26
N GLY A 189 2.00 -10.58 30.34
CA GLY A 189 3.18 -11.11 31.04
C GLY A 189 4.48 -11.02 30.24
N LEU A 190 4.52 -10.13 29.22
CA LEU A 190 5.68 -9.89 28.39
C LEU A 190 6.54 -8.73 28.91
N LYS A 191 7.82 -8.77 28.61
CA LYS A 191 8.76 -7.66 28.84
C LYS A 191 9.33 -7.17 27.52
N PRO A 192 9.50 -5.85 27.34
CA PRO A 192 10.14 -5.32 26.16
C PRO A 192 11.65 -5.64 26.15
N ASN A 193 12.23 -5.59 24.97
CA ASN A 193 13.69 -5.66 24.81
C ASN A 193 14.39 -4.38 25.33
N PRO A 194 15.67 -4.48 25.67
CA PRO A 194 16.48 -3.30 26.00
C PRO A 194 16.67 -2.40 24.76
N THR A 195 17.12 -1.18 25.01
CA THR A 195 17.50 -0.23 23.94
C THR A 195 18.59 -0.82 23.05
N ALA A 196 18.46 -0.66 21.75
CA ALA A 196 19.46 -1.08 20.77
C ALA A 196 20.74 -0.25 20.86
N ASP A 197 21.85 -0.80 20.33
CA ASP A 197 23.12 -0.08 20.20
C ASP A 197 22.96 1.23 19.40
N ARG A 198 23.77 2.24 19.72
CA ARG A 198 23.70 3.57 19.09
C ARG A 198 23.95 3.51 17.58
N ARG A 199 24.80 2.59 17.08
CA ARG A 199 25.04 2.40 15.64
C ARG A 199 23.79 1.85 14.93
N VAL A 200 23.10 0.93 15.59
CA VAL A 200 21.81 0.39 15.12
C VAL A 200 20.75 1.51 15.06
N LEU A 201 20.68 2.34 16.11
CA LEU A 201 19.70 3.43 16.20
C LEU A 201 19.88 4.49 15.11
N ILE A 202 21.12 4.99 14.88
CA ILE A 202 21.35 5.99 13.83
C ILE A 202 21.08 5.41 12.44
N ARG A 203 21.49 4.15 12.17
CA ARG A 203 21.22 3.48 10.90
C ARG A 203 19.72 3.30 10.67
N ARG A 204 18.99 2.77 11.65
CA ARG A 204 17.53 2.61 11.61
C ARG A 204 16.83 3.93 11.33
N LEU A 205 17.16 4.95 12.10
CA LEU A 205 16.53 6.26 12.00
C LEU A 205 16.79 6.93 10.64
N SER A 206 18.03 6.86 10.12
CA SER A 206 18.37 7.42 8.80
C SER A 206 17.64 6.72 7.67
N LEU A 207 17.56 5.38 7.70
CA LEU A 207 16.84 4.61 6.70
C LEU A 207 15.32 4.86 6.75
N ASP A 208 14.77 5.02 7.94
CA ASP A 208 13.34 5.29 8.13
C ASP A 208 12.92 6.70 7.73
N LEU A 209 13.72 7.68 8.10
CA LEU A 209 13.39 9.09 7.85
C LEU A 209 13.81 9.57 6.46
N LEU A 210 14.98 9.13 5.98
CA LEU A 210 15.58 9.63 4.75
C LEU A 210 15.64 8.59 3.62
N GLY A 211 15.60 7.28 3.94
CA GLY A 211 15.85 6.20 2.98
C GLY A 211 17.32 6.17 2.51
N LEU A 212 18.23 6.69 3.31
CA LEU A 212 19.67 6.78 3.04
C LEU A 212 20.45 6.30 4.26
N LEU A 213 21.70 5.87 4.04
CA LEU A 213 22.62 5.53 5.11
C LEU A 213 23.19 6.80 5.77
N PRO A 214 23.49 6.76 7.08
CA PRO A 214 24.33 7.77 7.68
C PRO A 214 25.78 7.63 7.16
N THR A 215 26.53 8.72 7.08
CA THR A 215 27.96 8.63 6.76
C THR A 215 28.75 8.02 7.93
N PRO A 216 29.94 7.44 7.70
CA PRO A 216 30.81 6.97 8.78
C PRO A 216 31.09 8.01 9.85
N GLU A 217 31.28 9.27 9.44
CA GLU A 217 31.56 10.42 10.32
C GLU A 217 30.34 10.76 11.18
N GLU A 218 29.13 10.73 10.61
CA GLU A 218 27.88 10.93 11.35
C GLU A 218 27.65 9.83 12.40
N VAL A 219 27.98 8.59 12.05
CA VAL A 219 27.91 7.46 12.99
C VAL A 219 28.87 7.66 14.15
N ASP A 220 30.13 7.96 13.85
CA ASP A 220 31.16 8.15 14.89
C ASP A 220 30.84 9.35 15.79
N ALA A 221 30.42 10.48 15.21
CA ALA A 221 30.02 11.66 15.96
C ALA A 221 28.85 11.35 16.92
N PHE A 222 27.81 10.63 16.44
CA PHE A 222 26.69 10.27 17.28
C PHE A 222 27.07 9.26 18.37
N VAL A 223 27.88 8.25 18.05
CA VAL A 223 28.30 7.22 19.01
C VAL A 223 29.17 7.84 20.12
N ALA A 224 30.03 8.80 19.76
CA ALA A 224 30.93 9.47 20.69
C ALA A 224 30.27 10.60 21.52
N ASP A 225 29.06 11.05 21.15
CA ASP A 225 28.37 12.16 21.84
C ASP A 225 27.82 11.69 23.19
N PRO A 226 28.37 12.19 24.35
CA PRO A 226 27.95 11.74 25.67
C PRO A 226 26.67 12.44 26.18
N ALA A 227 26.15 13.42 25.45
CA ALA A 227 25.03 14.22 25.91
C ALA A 227 23.74 13.36 26.01
N PRO A 228 22.94 13.54 27.06
CA PRO A 228 21.75 12.75 27.28
C PRO A 228 20.66 12.95 26.18
N ASP A 229 20.68 14.12 25.52
CA ASP A 229 19.77 14.50 24.42
C ASP A 229 20.34 14.24 23.00
N ALA A 230 21.47 13.52 22.89
CA ALA A 230 22.15 13.29 21.63
C ALA A 230 21.25 12.61 20.59
N TYR A 231 20.39 11.69 21.04
CA TYR A 231 19.44 11.00 20.16
C TYR A 231 18.32 11.91 19.68
N GLU A 232 17.74 12.70 20.55
CA GLU A 232 16.70 13.68 20.22
C GLU A 232 17.21 14.73 19.22
N ARG A 233 18.44 15.24 19.40
CA ARG A 233 19.07 16.13 18.42
C ARG A 233 19.32 15.48 17.08
N LEU A 234 19.68 14.19 17.07
CA LEU A 234 19.80 13.42 15.83
C LEU A 234 18.44 13.33 15.12
N VAL A 235 17.37 13.02 15.85
CA VAL A 235 16.00 12.98 15.32
C VAL A 235 15.62 14.32 14.69
N ASP A 236 15.83 15.42 15.43
CA ASP A 236 15.45 16.77 14.97
C ASP A 236 16.24 17.15 13.70
N ARG A 237 17.55 16.83 13.63
CA ARG A 237 18.39 17.05 12.45
C ARG A 237 17.88 16.28 11.23
N LEU A 238 17.52 15.00 11.38
CA LEU A 238 17.04 14.18 10.27
C LEU A 238 15.63 14.59 9.81
N LEU A 239 14.75 15.01 10.71
CA LEU A 239 13.44 15.56 10.36
C LEU A 239 13.55 16.92 9.64
N ALA A 240 14.62 17.67 9.85
CA ALA A 240 14.90 18.91 9.14
C ALA A 240 15.58 18.70 7.77
N SER A 241 16.07 17.48 7.48
CA SER A 241 16.73 17.16 6.21
C SER A 241 15.76 17.25 5.02
N PRO A 242 16.17 17.84 3.87
CA PRO A 242 15.33 17.87 2.68
C PRO A 242 15.03 16.48 2.11
N GLN A 243 15.85 15.46 2.37
CA GLN A 243 15.64 14.08 1.96
C GLN A 243 14.47 13.41 2.70
N TYR A 244 14.02 13.97 3.82
CA TYR A 244 12.80 13.53 4.52
C TYR A 244 11.58 13.64 3.60
N GLY A 245 11.40 14.77 2.93
CA GLY A 245 10.28 14.94 2.01
C GLY A 245 10.32 13.96 0.84
N GLU A 246 11.50 13.68 0.27
CA GLU A 246 11.66 12.68 -0.81
C GLU A 246 11.24 11.28 -0.35
N ARG A 247 11.67 10.86 0.84
CA ARG A 247 11.34 9.56 1.42
C ARG A 247 9.83 9.42 1.66
N TRP A 248 9.23 10.44 2.29
CA TRP A 248 7.83 10.38 2.71
C TRP A 248 6.86 10.69 1.58
N ALA A 249 7.25 11.50 0.59
CA ALA A 249 6.49 11.68 -0.64
C ALA A 249 6.33 10.35 -1.39
N ARG A 250 7.37 9.49 -1.41
CA ARG A 250 7.28 8.20 -2.08
C ARG A 250 6.17 7.32 -1.50
N HIS A 251 6.05 7.26 -0.17
CA HIS A 251 4.96 6.53 0.47
C HIS A 251 3.58 7.08 0.10
N TRP A 252 3.46 8.41 0.02
CA TRP A 252 2.20 9.02 -0.39
C TRP A 252 1.88 8.81 -1.87
N MET A 253 2.88 8.77 -2.75
CA MET A 253 2.69 8.49 -4.18
C MET A 253 2.03 7.12 -4.42
N ASP A 254 2.31 6.11 -3.60
CA ASP A 254 1.64 4.81 -3.66
C ASP A 254 0.15 4.91 -3.31
N VAL A 255 -0.16 5.62 -2.23
CA VAL A 255 -1.54 5.88 -1.81
C VAL A 255 -2.30 6.68 -2.87
N ALA A 256 -1.62 7.63 -3.52
CA ALA A 256 -2.17 8.46 -4.59
C ALA A 256 -2.18 7.78 -5.98
N ARG A 257 -1.70 6.53 -6.12
CA ARG A 257 -1.54 5.83 -7.41
C ARG A 257 -0.84 6.67 -8.49
N PHE A 258 0.14 7.47 -8.05
CA PHE A 258 0.81 8.42 -8.92
C PHE A 258 1.58 7.74 -10.05
N ALA A 259 1.38 8.24 -11.27
CA ALA A 259 2.20 7.94 -12.44
C ALA A 259 2.22 9.11 -13.42
N GLU A 260 3.25 9.12 -14.26
CA GLU A 260 3.51 10.14 -15.26
C GLU A 260 3.08 9.69 -16.67
N SER A 261 2.15 8.72 -16.74
CA SER A 261 1.54 8.22 -17.97
C SER A 261 0.04 7.99 -17.83
N HIS A 262 -0.66 7.86 -18.97
CA HIS A 262 -2.11 7.70 -19.00
C HIS A 262 -2.59 6.29 -18.61
N GLY A 263 -1.78 5.26 -18.81
CA GLY A 263 -2.24 3.88 -18.73
C GLY A 263 -3.06 3.50 -19.98
N TYR A 264 -3.73 2.37 -19.93
CA TYR A 264 -4.44 1.76 -21.05
C TYR A 264 -3.52 1.44 -22.25
N GLU A 265 -4.09 1.17 -23.41
CA GLU A 265 -3.40 0.65 -24.57
C GLU A 265 -2.36 1.63 -25.15
N GLN A 266 -2.63 2.93 -25.12
CA GLN A 266 -1.75 3.93 -25.71
C GLN A 266 -0.70 4.46 -24.73
N ASP A 267 -0.97 4.42 -23.47
CA ASP A 267 -0.13 4.86 -22.34
C ASP A 267 0.75 6.10 -22.64
N TYR A 268 0.14 7.14 -23.20
CA TYR A 268 0.84 8.40 -23.49
C TYR A 268 1.43 9.02 -22.23
N ASP A 269 2.56 9.67 -22.37
CA ASP A 269 3.25 10.37 -21.31
C ASP A 269 2.45 11.57 -20.79
N ARG A 270 2.59 11.84 -19.50
CA ARG A 270 2.11 13.04 -18.78
C ARG A 270 3.33 13.83 -18.30
N PRO A 271 4.03 14.54 -19.17
CA PRO A 271 5.36 15.10 -18.89
C PRO A 271 5.35 16.18 -17.79
N TYR A 272 4.19 16.68 -17.42
CA TYR A 272 4.01 17.74 -16.40
C TYR A 272 3.37 17.22 -15.11
N ALA A 273 3.15 15.92 -14.98
CA ALA A 273 2.57 15.34 -13.77
C ALA A 273 3.55 15.36 -12.57
N TYR A 274 4.86 15.45 -12.82
CA TYR A 274 5.90 15.50 -11.79
C TYR A 274 5.72 16.67 -10.79
N HIS A 275 5.03 17.73 -11.16
CA HIS A 275 4.75 18.86 -10.25
C HIS A 275 3.95 18.41 -9.03
N TYR A 276 3.09 17.39 -9.16
CA TYR A 276 2.41 16.80 -8.01
C TYR A 276 3.38 16.07 -7.07
N ARG A 277 4.35 15.31 -7.59
CA ARG A 277 5.42 14.71 -6.76
C ARG A 277 6.21 15.80 -6.04
N ASP A 278 6.58 16.84 -6.75
CA ASP A 278 7.37 17.95 -6.21
C ASP A 278 6.57 18.71 -5.12
N PHE A 279 5.25 18.90 -5.31
CA PHE A 279 4.35 19.38 -4.26
C PHE A 279 4.41 18.50 -3.01
N LEU A 280 4.34 17.16 -3.16
CA LEU A 280 4.39 16.25 -2.00
C LEU A 280 5.70 16.43 -1.22
N ILE A 281 6.82 16.49 -1.92
CA ILE A 281 8.15 16.69 -1.31
C ILE A 281 8.20 18.01 -0.54
N ASP A 282 7.75 19.09 -1.15
CA ASP A 282 7.77 20.43 -0.54
C ASP A 282 6.82 20.52 0.65
N ALA A 283 5.60 19.99 0.53
CA ALA A 283 4.60 20.02 1.60
C ALA A 283 5.11 19.28 2.85
N LEU A 284 5.69 18.10 2.66
CA LEU A 284 6.23 17.29 3.77
C LEU A 284 7.48 17.93 4.38
N ASN A 285 8.38 18.51 3.57
CA ASN A 285 9.56 19.19 4.08
C ASN A 285 9.21 20.44 4.91
N ARG A 286 8.19 21.20 4.49
CA ARG A 286 7.67 22.38 5.22
C ARG A 286 6.81 21.99 6.43
N ASP A 287 6.58 20.69 6.65
CA ASP A 287 5.63 20.20 7.65
C ASP A 287 4.25 20.87 7.53
N MET A 288 3.74 20.90 6.28
CA MET A 288 2.42 21.43 5.99
C MET A 288 1.40 20.71 6.87
N PRO A 289 0.48 21.43 7.54
CA PRO A 289 -0.61 20.80 8.28
C PRO A 289 -1.35 19.77 7.43
N TYR A 290 -1.55 18.57 7.95
CA TYR A 290 -2.12 17.46 7.17
C TYR A 290 -3.56 17.75 6.71
N ASP A 291 -4.33 18.50 7.45
CA ASP A 291 -5.65 19.01 7.03
C ASP A 291 -5.52 19.92 5.80
N GLN A 292 -4.55 20.83 5.75
CA GLN A 292 -4.26 21.64 4.57
C GLN A 292 -3.76 20.80 3.41
N PHE A 293 -2.89 19.80 3.68
CA PHE A 293 -2.40 18.86 2.69
C PHE A 293 -3.54 18.07 2.03
N VAL A 294 -4.53 17.63 2.81
CA VAL A 294 -5.75 16.98 2.30
C VAL A 294 -6.59 17.97 1.49
N ARG A 295 -6.85 19.16 2.04
CA ARG A 295 -7.69 20.19 1.42
C ARG A 295 -7.16 20.63 0.06
N TRP A 296 -5.83 20.80 -0.07
CA TRP A 296 -5.25 21.22 -1.34
C TRP A 296 -5.28 20.12 -2.40
N GLN A 297 -5.12 18.87 -2.02
CA GLN A 297 -5.23 17.76 -2.97
C GLN A 297 -6.65 17.56 -3.51
N VAL A 298 -7.66 17.89 -2.71
CA VAL A 298 -9.08 17.78 -3.11
C VAL A 298 -9.59 19.03 -3.81
N ALA A 299 -9.17 20.21 -3.38
CA ALA A 299 -9.77 21.49 -3.77
C ALA A 299 -8.76 22.66 -3.82
N GLY A 300 -7.49 22.41 -4.17
CA GLY A 300 -6.45 23.45 -4.20
C GLY A 300 -6.80 24.61 -5.13
N ASP A 301 -7.35 24.31 -6.30
CA ASP A 301 -7.81 25.30 -7.28
C ASP A 301 -9.03 26.12 -6.86
N GLU A 302 -9.81 25.64 -5.90
CA GLU A 302 -10.93 26.38 -5.30
C GLU A 302 -10.48 27.22 -4.10
N LEU A 303 -9.59 26.66 -3.26
CA LEU A 303 -9.18 27.25 -1.98
C LEU A 303 -8.02 28.25 -2.11
N ALA A 304 -7.08 27.99 -3.02
CA ALA A 304 -5.88 28.79 -3.23
C ALA A 304 -5.45 28.79 -4.72
N PRO A 305 -6.30 29.31 -5.62
CA PRO A 305 -6.10 29.24 -7.08
C PRO A 305 -4.85 29.97 -7.58
N ASP A 306 -4.35 30.91 -6.81
CA ASP A 306 -3.17 31.71 -7.14
C ASP A 306 -1.87 31.12 -6.57
N ASP A 307 -1.98 30.05 -5.76
CA ASP A 307 -0.82 29.34 -5.20
C ASP A 307 -0.43 28.15 -6.10
N PRO A 308 0.76 28.16 -6.71
CA PRO A 308 1.21 27.09 -7.60
C PRO A 308 1.26 25.72 -6.92
N LEU A 309 1.58 25.66 -5.62
CA LEU A 309 1.61 24.41 -4.89
C LEU A 309 0.21 23.85 -4.67
N ALA A 310 -0.78 24.71 -4.39
CA ALA A 310 -2.16 24.29 -4.27
C ALA A 310 -2.72 23.78 -5.61
N MET A 311 -2.33 24.42 -6.71
CA MET A 311 -2.67 23.95 -8.06
C MET A 311 -2.00 22.59 -8.36
N ALA A 312 -0.70 22.43 -8.08
CA ALA A 312 0.01 21.16 -8.23
C ALA A 312 -0.59 20.03 -7.38
N ALA A 313 -1.07 20.35 -6.18
CA ALA A 313 -1.71 19.39 -5.28
C ALA A 313 -2.93 18.70 -5.90
N THR A 314 -3.68 19.39 -6.78
CA THR A 314 -4.85 18.83 -7.47
C THR A 314 -4.50 17.68 -8.42
N GLY A 315 -3.22 17.45 -8.70
CA GLY A 315 -2.70 16.28 -9.41
C GLY A 315 -3.12 14.96 -8.77
N PHE A 316 -3.42 14.94 -7.46
CA PHE A 316 -4.00 13.78 -6.76
C PHE A 316 -5.25 13.24 -7.46
N LEU A 317 -6.20 14.10 -7.78
CA LEU A 317 -7.44 13.72 -8.45
C LEU A 317 -7.19 13.21 -9.87
N GLY A 318 -6.19 13.81 -10.56
CA GLY A 318 -5.84 13.47 -11.94
C GLY A 318 -4.86 12.32 -12.11
N ALA A 319 -4.38 11.69 -11.04
CA ALA A 319 -3.33 10.67 -11.13
C ALA A 319 -3.78 9.31 -11.67
N SER A 320 -5.09 9.07 -11.81
CA SER A 320 -5.64 7.79 -12.33
C SER A 320 -5.19 7.47 -13.74
N ALA A 321 -5.26 6.18 -14.08
CA ALA A 321 -5.28 5.76 -15.48
C ALA A 321 -6.53 6.32 -16.18
N PHE A 322 -6.41 6.69 -17.45
CA PHE A 322 -7.52 7.27 -18.24
C PHE A 322 -7.32 6.98 -19.72
N PRO A 323 -8.34 6.44 -20.41
CA PRO A 323 -8.26 6.16 -21.84
C PRO A 323 -8.13 7.48 -22.63
N THR A 324 -7.24 7.49 -23.62
CA THR A 324 -6.95 8.69 -24.45
C THR A 324 -7.61 8.63 -25.82
N GLN A 325 -8.09 7.46 -26.21
CA GLN A 325 -8.83 7.25 -27.47
C GLN A 325 -10.23 6.74 -27.12
N LEU A 326 -11.20 7.63 -27.26
CA LEU A 326 -12.60 7.35 -26.93
C LEU A 326 -13.47 7.67 -28.15
N THR A 327 -14.44 6.82 -28.43
CA THR A 327 -15.55 7.16 -29.29
C THR A 327 -16.59 7.98 -28.52
N GLU A 328 -17.44 8.71 -29.21
CA GLU A 328 -18.49 9.51 -28.58
C GLU A 328 -19.42 8.67 -27.66
N ALA A 329 -19.65 7.41 -28.01
CA ALA A 329 -20.45 6.49 -27.23
C ALA A 329 -19.80 6.10 -25.89
N GLU A 330 -18.49 6.23 -25.77
CA GLU A 330 -17.70 5.86 -24.57
C GLU A 330 -17.48 7.02 -23.61
N PHE A 331 -17.71 8.26 -24.02
CA PHE A 331 -17.40 9.45 -23.21
C PHE A 331 -18.08 9.44 -21.84
N GLU A 332 -19.37 9.13 -21.76
CA GLU A 332 -20.10 9.08 -20.49
C GLU A 332 -19.56 7.97 -19.59
N SER A 333 -19.29 6.79 -20.16
CA SER A 333 -18.72 5.66 -19.42
C SER A 333 -17.34 6.01 -18.84
N ALA A 334 -16.46 6.54 -19.66
CA ALA A 334 -15.11 6.97 -19.23
C ALA A 334 -15.18 8.05 -18.14
N ARG A 335 -16.15 8.95 -18.22
CA ARG A 335 -16.37 9.96 -17.17
C ARG A 335 -16.80 9.33 -15.85
N TYR A 336 -17.70 8.36 -15.86
CA TYR A 336 -18.09 7.64 -14.65
C TYR A 336 -16.95 6.82 -14.05
N GLU A 337 -16.06 6.24 -14.88
CA GLU A 337 -14.85 5.57 -14.39
C GLU A 337 -13.89 6.56 -13.70
N GLU A 338 -13.69 7.75 -14.30
CA GLU A 338 -12.86 8.80 -13.70
C GLU A 338 -13.43 9.29 -12.35
N LEU A 339 -14.74 9.54 -12.28
CA LEU A 339 -15.43 9.91 -11.03
C LEU A 339 -15.35 8.79 -10.00
N SER A 340 -15.45 7.54 -10.45
CA SER A 340 -15.33 6.36 -9.57
C SER A 340 -13.93 6.27 -8.96
N ASP A 341 -12.89 6.49 -9.76
CA ASP A 341 -11.53 6.48 -9.28
C ASP A 341 -11.26 7.61 -8.27
N MET A 342 -11.67 8.85 -8.59
CA MET A 342 -11.54 9.99 -7.67
C MET A 342 -12.22 9.71 -6.32
N THR A 343 -13.43 9.14 -6.38
CA THR A 343 -14.25 8.82 -5.20
C THR A 343 -13.60 7.71 -4.38
N ALA A 344 -13.27 6.59 -5.02
CA ALA A 344 -12.69 5.43 -4.35
C ALA A 344 -11.32 5.75 -3.74
N THR A 345 -10.48 6.49 -4.49
CA THR A 345 -9.15 6.87 -3.98
C THR A 345 -9.24 7.89 -2.85
N THR A 346 -10.16 8.85 -2.90
CA THR A 346 -10.40 9.76 -1.77
C THR A 346 -10.79 8.99 -0.52
N GLY A 347 -11.66 7.97 -0.65
CA GLY A 347 -12.05 7.10 0.45
C GLY A 347 -10.88 6.29 1.01
N SER A 348 -10.14 5.60 0.16
CA SER A 348 -9.02 4.76 0.62
C SER A 348 -7.84 5.59 1.13
N ALA A 349 -7.52 6.73 0.47
CA ALA A 349 -6.38 7.56 0.83
C ALA A 349 -6.58 8.32 2.14
N PHE A 350 -7.73 8.94 2.35
CA PHE A 350 -7.94 9.79 3.52
C PHE A 350 -8.75 9.11 4.63
N LEU A 351 -9.65 8.19 4.28
CA LEU A 351 -10.55 7.56 5.25
C LEU A 351 -10.22 6.08 5.50
N GLY A 352 -9.33 5.46 4.69
CA GLY A 352 -9.09 4.03 4.80
C GLY A 352 -10.38 3.23 4.59
N LEU A 353 -11.24 3.60 3.65
CA LEU A 353 -12.52 2.93 3.39
C LEU A 353 -12.63 2.48 1.94
N SER A 354 -13.15 1.28 1.73
CA SER A 354 -13.39 0.68 0.42
C SER A 354 -14.71 1.14 -0.22
N ILE A 355 -14.93 2.47 -0.26
CA ILE A 355 -16.21 3.05 -0.69
C ILE A 355 -16.60 2.74 -2.14
N GLY A 356 -15.64 2.40 -3.00
CA GLY A 356 -15.88 1.99 -4.39
C GLY A 356 -16.80 0.76 -4.52
N CYS A 357 -16.87 -0.10 -3.49
CA CYS A 357 -17.80 -1.24 -3.46
C CYS A 357 -19.27 -0.81 -3.49
N ALA A 358 -19.57 0.43 -3.06
CA ALA A 358 -20.92 0.97 -3.06
C ALA A 358 -21.40 1.49 -4.44
N ARG A 359 -20.58 1.40 -5.49
CA ARG A 359 -20.95 1.78 -6.87
C ARG A 359 -22.11 0.98 -7.44
N CYS A 360 -22.15 -0.33 -7.19
CA CYS A 360 -23.14 -1.21 -7.81
C CYS A 360 -24.35 -1.50 -6.89
N HIS A 361 -24.14 -1.53 -5.59
CA HIS A 361 -25.16 -1.81 -4.56
C HIS A 361 -24.69 -1.18 -3.24
N ASP A 362 -25.56 -1.09 -2.25
CA ASP A 362 -25.16 -0.66 -0.91
C ASP A 362 -23.98 -1.50 -0.43
N HIS A 363 -22.98 -0.87 0.21
CA HIS A 363 -21.77 -1.57 0.66
C HIS A 363 -22.18 -2.77 1.53
N LYS A 364 -21.58 -3.93 1.25
CA LYS A 364 -22.05 -5.19 1.86
C LYS A 364 -21.87 -5.22 3.37
N PHE A 365 -20.81 -4.62 3.87
CA PHE A 365 -20.38 -4.73 5.26
C PHE A 365 -20.44 -3.40 6.01
N ASP A 366 -20.09 -2.31 5.35
CA ASP A 366 -20.07 -0.98 5.93
C ASP A 366 -21.39 -0.23 5.68
N PRO A 367 -21.78 0.70 6.55
CA PRO A 367 -23.01 1.49 6.40
C PRO A 367 -22.84 2.60 5.35
N ILE A 368 -22.50 2.21 4.13
CA ILE A 368 -22.29 3.11 2.99
C ILE A 368 -23.30 2.74 1.89
N PRO A 369 -24.46 3.41 1.83
CA PRO A 369 -25.41 3.21 0.75
C PRO A 369 -24.84 3.64 -0.60
N ALA A 370 -25.27 3.00 -1.68
CA ALA A 370 -24.90 3.39 -3.05
C ALA A 370 -25.26 4.86 -3.34
N GLU A 371 -26.31 5.36 -2.73
CA GLU A 371 -26.70 6.77 -2.82
C GLU A 371 -25.58 7.69 -2.32
N ASP A 372 -24.95 7.41 -1.16
CA ASP A 372 -23.85 8.20 -0.61
C ASP A 372 -22.62 8.17 -1.53
N TYR A 373 -22.34 7.01 -2.15
CA TYR A 373 -21.29 6.89 -3.14
C TYR A 373 -21.51 7.83 -4.34
N TYR A 374 -22.69 7.79 -4.97
CA TYR A 374 -22.98 8.66 -6.12
C TYR A 374 -23.04 10.14 -5.76
N ARG A 375 -23.51 10.48 -4.57
CA ARG A 375 -23.50 11.85 -4.05
C ARG A 375 -22.07 12.37 -3.84
N MET A 376 -21.17 11.52 -3.33
CA MET A 376 -19.76 11.86 -3.21
C MET A 376 -19.10 11.98 -4.59
N ALA A 377 -19.40 11.09 -5.53
CA ALA A 377 -18.93 11.16 -6.92
C ALA A 377 -19.41 12.45 -7.62
N ALA A 378 -20.64 12.90 -7.34
CA ALA A 378 -21.18 14.16 -7.87
C ALA A 378 -20.40 15.40 -7.40
N THR A 379 -19.66 15.31 -6.31
CA THR A 379 -18.79 16.39 -5.83
C THR A 379 -17.64 16.65 -6.80
N PHE A 380 -17.18 15.64 -7.51
CA PHE A 380 -16.08 15.74 -8.49
C PHE A 380 -16.56 16.01 -9.93
N SER A 381 -17.86 16.04 -10.18
CA SER A 381 -18.42 16.08 -11.54
C SER A 381 -18.05 17.33 -12.36
N THR A 382 -17.67 18.42 -11.71
CA THR A 382 -17.23 19.66 -12.35
C THR A 382 -15.71 19.79 -12.51
N ALA A 383 -14.93 18.88 -11.92
CA ALA A 383 -13.48 18.90 -12.00
C ALA A 383 -12.99 18.19 -13.27
N ILE A 384 -12.07 18.81 -13.98
CA ILE A 384 -11.50 18.32 -15.25
C ILE A 384 -9.98 18.33 -15.17
N ARG A 385 -9.36 17.25 -15.64
CA ARG A 385 -7.91 17.16 -15.80
C ARG A 385 -7.48 18.01 -16.99
N SER A 386 -6.47 18.85 -16.81
CA SER A 386 -5.92 19.69 -17.86
C SER A 386 -4.45 20.04 -17.64
N GLU A 387 -3.79 20.54 -18.67
CA GLU A 387 -2.49 21.18 -18.55
C GLU A 387 -2.70 22.69 -18.55
N MET A 388 -2.14 23.37 -17.56
CA MET A 388 -2.22 24.81 -17.40
C MET A 388 -0.82 25.43 -17.32
N GLU A 389 -0.66 26.65 -17.86
CA GLU A 389 0.54 27.46 -17.66
C GLU A 389 0.40 28.23 -16.34
N ILE A 390 1.23 27.90 -15.38
CA ILE A 390 1.24 28.46 -14.03
C ILE A 390 2.66 28.91 -13.70
N SER A 391 2.82 30.12 -13.14
CA SER A 391 4.11 30.58 -12.63
C SER A 391 4.46 29.86 -11.33
N PRO A 392 5.54 29.09 -11.25
CA PRO A 392 5.90 28.32 -10.05
C PRO A 392 6.16 29.22 -8.84
N ARG A 393 6.62 30.45 -9.10
CA ARG A 393 6.82 31.50 -8.10
C ARG A 393 6.47 32.86 -8.67
N PRO A 394 6.11 33.85 -7.84
CA PRO A 394 5.85 35.21 -8.32
C PRO A 394 7.04 35.76 -9.12
N GLY A 395 6.79 36.17 -10.36
CA GLY A 395 7.79 36.73 -11.27
C GLY A 395 8.59 35.72 -12.08
N GLU A 396 8.43 34.40 -11.85
CA GLU A 396 8.99 33.35 -12.71
C GLU A 396 8.14 33.16 -13.96
N LYS A 397 8.76 32.67 -15.03
CA LYS A 397 8.03 32.33 -16.26
C LYS A 397 7.06 31.20 -16.00
N PRO A 398 5.81 31.28 -16.55
CA PRO A 398 4.87 30.19 -16.47
C PRO A 398 5.46 28.89 -17.05
N VAL A 399 5.18 27.77 -16.36
CA VAL A 399 5.50 26.42 -16.80
C VAL A 399 4.20 25.65 -16.96
N LYS A 400 4.18 24.66 -17.84
CA LYS A 400 3.06 23.76 -17.94
C LYS A 400 3.01 22.86 -16.72
N MET A 401 1.81 22.71 -16.17
CA MET A 401 1.54 21.89 -15.00
C MET A 401 0.26 21.11 -15.24
N GLN A 402 0.26 19.82 -14.91
CA GLN A 402 -0.96 19.01 -14.93
C GLN A 402 -1.76 19.27 -13.65
N VAL A 403 -3.01 19.69 -13.82
CA VAL A 403 -3.93 19.99 -12.72
C VAL A 403 -5.27 19.30 -12.94
N THR A 404 -6.07 19.19 -11.88
CA THR A 404 -7.49 18.85 -11.95
C THR A 404 -8.28 19.97 -11.33
N SER A 405 -9.02 20.72 -12.14
CA SER A 405 -9.60 22.00 -11.74
C SER A 405 -11.00 22.22 -12.33
N GLU A 406 -11.73 23.15 -11.76
CA GLU A 406 -13.02 23.64 -12.23
C GLU A 406 -12.89 25.08 -12.73
N GLY A 407 -13.55 25.40 -13.86
CA GLY A 407 -13.75 26.76 -14.32
C GLY A 407 -12.54 27.46 -14.93
N PHE A 408 -11.42 26.79 -15.12
CA PHE A 408 -10.28 27.30 -15.89
C PHE A 408 -10.46 27.03 -17.37
N PRO A 409 -9.89 27.89 -18.27
CA PRO A 409 -9.94 27.64 -19.68
C PRO A 409 -9.13 26.39 -20.02
N HIS A 410 -9.82 25.33 -20.40
CA HIS A 410 -9.20 24.13 -20.92
C HIS A 410 -8.84 24.31 -22.38
N THR A 411 -7.67 23.81 -22.81
CA THR A 411 -7.29 23.75 -24.22
C THR A 411 -8.37 23.01 -25.00
N LYS A 412 -8.65 23.47 -26.20
CA LYS A 412 -9.72 22.95 -27.06
C LYS A 412 -9.61 21.45 -27.24
N HIS A 413 -10.52 20.72 -26.65
CA HIS A 413 -10.67 19.28 -26.85
C HIS A 413 -11.71 18.92 -27.90
N ASN A 414 -12.48 19.93 -28.43
CA ASN A 414 -13.48 19.74 -29.46
C ASN A 414 -13.35 20.74 -30.59
N ALA A 415 -13.26 20.21 -31.81
CA ALA A 415 -13.35 21.01 -33.01
C ALA A 415 -14.75 21.63 -33.27
N ASP A 416 -15.79 21.12 -32.58
CA ASP A 416 -17.18 21.51 -32.77
C ASP A 416 -17.69 22.59 -31.80
N GLY A 417 -16.83 23.07 -30.91
CA GLY A 417 -17.17 24.15 -29.97
C GLY A 417 -18.10 23.77 -28.81
N ARG A 418 -18.47 22.50 -28.66
CA ARG A 418 -19.34 22.04 -27.56
C ARG A 418 -18.62 21.90 -26.21
N GLY A 419 -17.36 22.28 -26.10
CA GLY A 419 -16.57 22.16 -24.91
C GLY A 419 -15.90 20.79 -24.78
N PHE A 420 -15.61 20.37 -23.55
CA PHE A 420 -14.94 19.10 -23.29
C PHE A 420 -15.89 17.93 -23.59
N PRO A 421 -15.57 17.00 -24.53
CA PRO A 421 -16.55 16.02 -25.03
C PRO A 421 -17.14 15.11 -23.95
N HIS A 422 -16.34 14.81 -22.93
CA HIS A 422 -16.75 13.94 -21.82
C HIS A 422 -17.02 14.71 -20.53
N PHE A 423 -17.38 16.00 -20.62
CA PHE A 423 -17.79 16.79 -19.49
C PHE A 423 -19.26 16.60 -19.19
N TYR A 424 -19.56 15.90 -18.11
CA TYR A 424 -20.90 15.62 -17.62
C TYR A 424 -21.05 16.19 -16.21
N PRO A 425 -21.51 17.45 -16.05
CA PRO A 425 -21.60 18.09 -14.73
C PRO A 425 -22.71 17.52 -13.86
N THR A 426 -23.68 16.83 -14.46
CA THR A 426 -24.75 16.14 -13.75
C THR A 426 -24.43 14.67 -13.59
N THR A 427 -24.34 14.20 -12.36
CA THR A 427 -24.15 12.80 -12.02
C THR A 427 -25.48 12.18 -11.64
N PHE A 428 -25.74 10.96 -12.09
CA PHE A 428 -26.96 10.20 -11.77
C PHE A 428 -26.64 9.02 -10.86
N ILE A 429 -27.57 8.67 -10.00
CA ILE A 429 -27.53 7.41 -9.26
C ILE A 429 -27.86 6.30 -10.26
N LEU A 430 -26.95 5.33 -10.40
CA LEU A 430 -27.12 4.22 -11.33
C LEU A 430 -27.61 2.96 -10.61
N SER A 431 -28.50 2.23 -11.25
CA SER A 431 -28.87 0.90 -10.80
C SER A 431 -27.77 -0.08 -11.17
N ARG A 432 -27.16 -0.73 -10.19
CA ARG A 432 -26.06 -1.71 -10.38
C ARG A 432 -24.87 -1.18 -11.20
N GLY A 433 -24.64 0.14 -11.18
CA GLY A 433 -23.58 0.77 -11.95
C GLY A 433 -23.84 0.89 -13.46
N ASP A 434 -25.05 0.59 -13.92
CA ASP A 434 -25.43 0.60 -15.33
C ASP A 434 -25.88 1.99 -15.77
N LEU A 435 -25.16 2.59 -16.73
CA LEU A 435 -25.42 3.91 -17.29
C LEU A 435 -26.83 4.02 -17.94
N ASN A 436 -27.38 2.92 -18.42
CA ASN A 436 -28.70 2.89 -19.04
C ASN A 436 -29.84 2.86 -17.99
N GLN A 437 -29.51 2.70 -16.71
CA GLN A 437 -30.46 2.60 -15.61
C GLN A 437 -30.31 3.72 -14.59
N LYS A 438 -30.47 4.97 -15.05
CA LYS A 438 -30.42 6.17 -14.20
C LYS A 438 -31.67 6.26 -13.32
N LYS A 439 -31.49 6.34 -11.99
CA LYS A 439 -32.58 6.41 -11.00
C LYS A 439 -32.94 7.84 -10.57
N GLY A 440 -32.08 8.79 -10.82
CA GLY A 440 -32.26 10.19 -10.44
C GLY A 440 -30.94 10.91 -10.32
N GLU A 441 -30.97 12.23 -10.22
CA GLU A 441 -29.79 13.06 -10.07
C GLU A 441 -29.17 12.87 -8.69
N ALA A 442 -27.85 12.64 -8.65
CA ALA A 442 -27.06 12.63 -7.43
C ALA A 442 -26.61 14.05 -7.08
N ARG A 443 -27.17 14.63 -6.04
CA ARG A 443 -26.71 15.94 -5.53
C ARG A 443 -25.48 15.75 -4.66
N PRO A 444 -24.45 16.62 -4.78
CA PRO A 444 -23.23 16.52 -3.97
C PRO A 444 -23.53 16.41 -2.48
N SER A 445 -22.95 15.38 -1.86
CA SER A 445 -22.98 15.12 -0.42
C SER A 445 -21.83 14.17 -0.05
N PHE A 446 -21.73 13.80 1.23
CA PHE A 446 -20.66 12.98 1.76
C PHE A 446 -21.21 11.76 2.49
N LEU A 447 -20.36 10.92 3.05
CA LEU A 447 -20.78 9.69 3.74
C LEU A 447 -21.54 10.02 5.03
N ARG A 448 -22.83 9.72 5.07
CA ARG A 448 -23.72 10.04 6.21
C ARG A 448 -23.31 9.36 7.51
N VAL A 449 -22.65 8.21 7.43
CA VAL A 449 -22.16 7.50 8.63
C VAL A 449 -21.09 8.30 9.38
N LEU A 450 -20.33 9.14 8.68
CA LEU A 450 -19.29 10.01 9.23
C LEU A 450 -19.78 11.46 9.45
N MET A 451 -21.08 11.67 9.48
CA MET A 451 -21.70 12.94 9.87
C MET A 451 -22.45 12.75 11.18
N SER A 452 -22.45 13.77 12.03
CA SER A 452 -23.36 13.81 13.17
C SER A 452 -24.81 13.71 12.67
N ALA A 453 -25.68 13.04 13.45
CA ALA A 453 -27.05 12.73 13.01
C ALA A 453 -27.91 13.97 12.68
N ASP A 454 -27.56 15.12 13.24
CA ASP A 454 -28.23 16.43 13.05
C ASP A 454 -27.61 17.25 11.92
N ARG A 455 -26.64 16.73 11.16
CA ARG A 455 -25.91 17.44 10.11
C ARG A 455 -26.16 16.85 8.74
N ASP A 456 -26.02 17.72 7.74
CA ASP A 456 -25.97 17.34 6.33
C ASP A 456 -24.80 18.07 5.62
N ALA A 457 -24.58 17.78 4.35
CA ALA A 457 -23.47 18.36 3.58
C ALA A 457 -23.47 19.89 3.51
N SER A 458 -24.60 20.56 3.78
CA SER A 458 -24.69 22.04 3.78
C SER A 458 -23.87 22.65 4.92
N SER A 459 -23.61 21.89 6.00
CA SER A 459 -22.83 22.35 7.15
C SER A 459 -21.39 22.71 6.79
N TRP A 460 -20.85 22.11 5.71
CA TRP A 460 -19.48 22.37 5.23
C TRP A 460 -19.44 23.20 3.96
N ARG A 461 -20.58 23.70 3.50
CA ARG A 461 -20.65 24.53 2.30
C ARG A 461 -19.76 25.76 2.43
N VAL A 462 -19.05 26.05 1.34
CA VAL A 462 -18.26 27.27 1.20
C VAL A 462 -19.04 28.24 0.34
N GLU A 463 -19.30 29.43 0.86
CA GLU A 463 -19.92 30.50 0.07
C GLU A 463 -18.85 31.15 -0.82
N PRO A 464 -19.09 31.22 -2.15
CA PRO A 464 -18.18 31.87 -3.05
C PRO A 464 -17.95 33.36 -2.70
N PRO A 465 -16.74 33.89 -2.90
CA PRO A 465 -16.52 35.34 -2.80
C PRO A 465 -17.49 36.15 -3.70
N ALA A 466 -17.83 37.35 -3.32
CA ALA A 466 -18.71 38.20 -4.13
C ALA A 466 -18.19 38.38 -5.56
N GLY A 467 -19.04 38.08 -6.55
CA GLY A 467 -18.67 38.13 -7.98
C GLY A 467 -17.89 36.93 -8.51
N TRP A 468 -17.65 35.91 -7.67
CA TRP A 468 -17.00 34.69 -8.09
C TRP A 468 -17.96 33.79 -8.88
N THR A 469 -17.56 33.41 -10.11
CA THR A 469 -18.38 32.53 -10.97
C THR A 469 -17.58 31.34 -11.54
N ARG A 470 -16.30 31.21 -11.15
CA ARG A 470 -15.38 30.26 -11.78
C ARG A 470 -15.58 28.83 -11.27
N THR A 471 -15.78 28.63 -9.96
CA THR A 471 -15.91 27.30 -9.35
C THR A 471 -17.15 27.22 -8.47
N SER A 472 -17.63 25.97 -8.24
CA SER A 472 -18.80 25.67 -7.43
C SER A 472 -18.51 25.50 -5.94
N PHE A 473 -17.24 25.43 -5.52
CA PHE A 473 -16.79 25.11 -4.16
C PHE A 473 -17.30 23.77 -3.60
N ARG A 474 -17.72 22.85 -4.47
CA ARG A 474 -18.20 21.51 -4.04
C ARG A 474 -17.07 20.70 -3.41
N ARG A 475 -15.86 20.75 -3.99
CA ARG A 475 -14.69 20.04 -3.49
C ARG A 475 -14.12 20.70 -2.24
N ALA A 476 -14.21 22.02 -2.13
CA ALA A 476 -13.87 22.74 -0.91
C ALA A 476 -14.76 22.31 0.27
N ALA A 477 -16.07 22.12 0.03
CA ALA A 477 -16.99 21.58 1.03
C ALA A 477 -16.61 20.13 1.44
N LEU A 478 -16.27 19.27 0.47
CA LEU A 478 -15.77 17.93 0.74
C LEU A 478 -14.48 17.96 1.57
N ALA A 479 -13.54 18.83 1.21
CA ALA A 479 -12.27 18.98 1.89
C ALA A 479 -12.45 19.45 3.35
N ASN A 480 -13.39 20.36 3.60
CA ASN A 480 -13.77 20.78 4.95
C ASN A 480 -14.35 19.62 5.77
N TRP A 481 -15.25 18.83 5.18
CA TRP A 481 -15.82 17.65 5.83
C TRP A 481 -14.74 16.58 6.13
N LEU A 482 -13.82 16.33 5.21
CA LEU A 482 -12.72 15.36 5.39
C LEU A 482 -11.79 15.73 6.55
N THR A 483 -11.68 17.01 6.88
CA THR A 483 -10.75 17.53 7.89
C THR A 483 -11.43 18.02 9.18
N ASP A 484 -12.75 17.98 9.24
CA ASP A 484 -13.50 18.31 10.45
C ASP A 484 -13.50 17.12 11.43
N ALA A 485 -12.68 17.21 12.46
CA ALA A 485 -12.52 16.15 13.46
C ALA A 485 -13.70 16.03 14.44
N ASN A 486 -14.57 17.05 14.51
CA ASN A 486 -15.65 17.10 15.49
C ASN A 486 -16.99 16.60 14.93
N GLN A 487 -17.33 16.97 13.71
CA GLN A 487 -18.64 16.73 13.12
C GLN A 487 -18.59 16.04 11.76
N GLY A 488 -17.40 15.94 11.16
CA GLY A 488 -17.13 15.31 9.87
C GLY A 488 -16.26 14.07 9.98
N ALA A 489 -15.49 13.83 8.93
CA ALA A 489 -14.65 12.63 8.79
C ALA A 489 -13.23 12.81 9.37
N GLY A 490 -12.88 13.98 9.90
CA GLY A 490 -11.51 14.30 10.32
C GLY A 490 -10.95 13.41 11.42
N ALA A 491 -11.80 12.91 12.32
CA ALA A 491 -11.39 11.94 13.33
C ALA A 491 -10.85 10.64 12.69
N LEU A 492 -11.54 10.12 11.68
CA LEU A 492 -11.09 8.95 10.93
C LEU A 492 -9.86 9.28 10.09
N ALA A 493 -9.82 10.44 9.43
CA ALA A 493 -8.67 10.88 8.65
C ALA A 493 -7.39 10.97 9.51
N ALA A 494 -7.50 11.46 10.75
CA ALA A 494 -6.40 11.49 11.69
C ALA A 494 -5.93 10.09 12.10
N ARG A 495 -6.87 9.15 12.40
CA ARG A 495 -6.54 7.74 12.67
C ARG A 495 -5.76 7.10 11.52
N VAL A 496 -6.24 7.28 10.29
CA VAL A 496 -5.60 6.75 9.09
C VAL A 496 -4.21 7.33 8.89
N ALA A 497 -4.04 8.63 9.09
CA ALA A 497 -2.74 9.30 8.97
C ALA A 497 -1.72 8.72 9.97
N VAL A 498 -2.05 8.71 11.27
CA VAL A 498 -1.12 8.21 12.30
C VAL A 498 -0.86 6.71 12.18
N ASN A 499 -1.85 5.93 11.73
CA ASN A 499 -1.67 4.51 11.46
C ASN A 499 -0.65 4.25 10.35
N ARG A 500 -0.63 5.07 9.28
CA ARG A 500 0.39 4.99 8.23
C ARG A 500 1.77 5.35 8.76
N LEU A 501 1.88 6.39 9.62
CA LEU A 501 3.14 6.72 10.25
C LEU A 501 3.68 5.54 11.07
N TRP A 502 2.81 4.86 11.83
CA TRP A 502 3.14 3.67 12.59
C TRP A 502 3.55 2.51 11.69
N HIS A 503 2.75 2.24 10.65
CA HIS A 503 3.00 1.16 9.69
C HIS A 503 4.41 1.24 9.08
N TYR A 504 4.81 2.41 8.60
CA TYR A 504 6.12 2.59 8.00
C TYR A 504 7.29 2.54 8.99
N ARG A 505 7.04 2.60 10.30
CA ARG A 505 8.07 2.44 11.36
C ARG A 505 8.21 1.02 11.84
N PHE A 506 7.12 0.32 11.98
CA PHE A 506 7.09 -1.00 12.58
C PHE A 506 6.80 -2.14 11.59
N GLY A 507 6.57 -1.80 10.29
CA GLY A 507 6.24 -2.78 9.24
C GLY A 507 4.78 -3.25 9.27
N ARG A 508 4.05 -2.99 10.36
CA ARG A 508 2.61 -3.26 10.49
C ARG A 508 1.94 -2.09 11.20
N GLY A 509 0.78 -1.66 10.69
CA GLY A 509 -0.03 -0.64 11.34
C GLY A 509 -0.65 -1.12 12.65
N ILE A 510 -1.07 -0.20 13.50
CA ILE A 510 -1.96 -0.51 14.65
C ILE A 510 -3.23 -1.17 14.12
N VAL A 511 -3.72 -0.69 12.98
CA VAL A 511 -4.66 -1.37 12.09
C VAL A 511 -3.84 -1.94 10.94
N ALA A 512 -3.76 -3.26 10.81
CA ALA A 512 -2.89 -3.93 9.84
C ALA A 512 -3.33 -3.75 8.38
N THR A 513 -4.57 -3.32 8.14
CA THR A 513 -5.14 -3.00 6.83
C THR A 513 -5.21 -1.48 6.62
N PRO A 514 -4.12 -0.79 6.18
CA PRO A 514 -4.04 0.67 6.20
C PRO A 514 -5.00 1.39 5.25
N ASN A 515 -5.60 0.68 4.29
CA ASN A 515 -6.63 1.19 3.37
C ASN A 515 -8.03 0.62 3.67
N ASP A 516 -8.20 -0.15 4.78
CA ASP A 516 -9.50 -0.67 5.19
C ASP A 516 -9.66 -0.61 6.71
N PHE A 517 -10.39 0.39 7.18
CA PHE A 517 -10.81 0.64 8.56
C PHE A 517 -12.28 0.26 8.77
N GLY A 518 -12.91 -0.28 7.73
CA GLY A 518 -14.28 -0.78 7.76
C GLY A 518 -14.42 -2.14 8.46
N ALA A 519 -15.59 -2.72 8.31
CA ALA A 519 -15.95 -3.98 8.98
C ALA A 519 -15.13 -5.20 8.47
N GLN A 520 -14.54 -5.12 7.28
CA GLN A 520 -13.67 -6.17 6.72
C GLN A 520 -12.19 -5.95 7.03
N GLY A 521 -11.83 -4.76 7.46
CA GLY A 521 -10.48 -4.46 7.91
C GLY A 521 -10.15 -5.11 9.26
N GLU A 522 -8.85 -5.18 9.55
CA GLU A 522 -8.37 -5.68 10.84
C GLU A 522 -8.75 -4.72 11.98
N ARG A 523 -9.01 -5.29 13.14
CA ARG A 523 -9.24 -4.49 14.35
C ARG A 523 -7.90 -3.91 14.84
N PRO A 524 -7.91 -2.68 15.39
CA PRO A 524 -6.71 -2.10 15.96
C PRO A 524 -6.22 -2.93 17.16
N THR A 525 -4.92 -3.24 17.20
CA THR A 525 -4.28 -3.93 18.32
C THR A 525 -4.25 -3.06 19.57
N HIS A 526 -4.11 -1.75 19.40
CA HIS A 526 -4.00 -0.74 20.46
C HIS A 526 -4.90 0.45 20.13
N LEU A 527 -6.23 0.28 20.30
CA LEU A 527 -7.21 1.30 19.91
C LEU A 527 -7.01 2.62 20.66
N GLU A 528 -6.71 2.55 21.95
CA GLU A 528 -6.48 3.72 22.79
C GLU A 528 -5.24 4.50 22.33
N LEU A 529 -4.16 3.82 21.93
CA LEU A 529 -2.98 4.43 21.35
C LEU A 529 -3.30 5.11 20.01
N LEU A 530 -4.10 4.45 19.17
CA LEU A 530 -4.50 4.99 17.88
C LEU A 530 -5.28 6.29 18.05
N ASP A 531 -6.28 6.31 18.95
CA ASP A 531 -7.09 7.48 19.24
C ASP A 531 -6.27 8.59 19.91
N TRP A 532 -5.34 8.23 20.79
CA TRP A 532 -4.44 9.18 21.43
C TRP A 532 -3.50 9.84 20.41
N LEU A 533 -2.84 9.05 19.54
CA LEU A 533 -1.97 9.59 18.48
C LEU A 533 -2.74 10.47 17.50
N ALA A 534 -3.98 10.11 17.14
CA ALA A 534 -4.84 10.94 16.29
C ALA A 534 -5.21 12.25 16.97
N SER A 535 -5.48 12.22 18.28
CA SER A 535 -5.75 13.43 19.09
C SER A 535 -4.51 14.32 19.20
N GLU A 536 -3.32 13.72 19.37
CA GLU A 536 -2.04 14.45 19.36
C GLU A 536 -1.77 15.11 18.01
N LEU A 537 -2.04 14.42 16.88
CA LEU A 537 -1.91 15.02 15.56
C LEU A 537 -2.77 16.27 15.42
N ILE A 538 -4.03 16.22 15.85
CA ILE A 538 -4.95 17.35 15.82
C ILE A 538 -4.45 18.46 16.77
N ARG A 539 -4.03 18.12 17.97
CA ARG A 539 -3.50 19.05 18.99
C ARG A 539 -2.24 19.78 18.51
N GLU A 540 -1.36 19.11 17.80
CA GLU A 540 -0.16 19.68 17.17
C GLU A 540 -0.47 20.45 15.87
N GLY A 541 -1.73 20.81 15.61
CA GLY A 541 -2.16 21.54 14.42
C GLY A 541 -2.00 20.73 13.14
N TRP A 542 -2.26 19.41 13.22
CA TRP A 542 -2.15 18.48 12.11
C TRP A 542 -0.74 18.31 11.53
N ARG A 543 0.31 18.67 12.27
CA ARG A 543 1.70 18.54 11.82
C ARG A 543 2.23 17.13 12.00
N LEU A 544 2.82 16.58 10.93
CA LEU A 544 3.30 15.20 10.94
C LEU A 544 4.65 15.04 11.65
N LYS A 545 5.56 16.01 11.53
CA LYS A 545 6.91 15.90 12.13
C LYS A 545 6.90 15.76 13.66
N PRO A 546 6.04 16.46 14.42
CA PRO A 546 5.90 16.20 15.86
C PRO A 546 5.49 14.77 16.19
N ILE A 547 4.57 14.17 15.39
CA ILE A 547 4.14 12.78 15.60
C ILE A 547 5.25 11.80 15.21
N HIS A 548 5.98 12.06 14.13
CA HIS A 548 7.18 11.29 13.81
C HIS A 548 8.18 11.30 14.96
N ARG A 549 8.49 12.51 15.47
CA ARG A 549 9.40 12.69 16.60
C ARG A 549 8.95 11.88 17.82
N LEU A 550 7.67 12.00 18.15
CA LEU A 550 7.06 11.28 19.28
C LEU A 550 7.22 9.76 19.17
N ILE A 551 6.98 9.19 17.98
CA ILE A 551 7.11 7.76 17.71
C ILE A 551 8.59 7.33 17.75
N VAL A 552 9.49 8.03 17.04
CA VAL A 552 10.88 7.57 16.90
C VAL A 552 11.73 7.82 18.16
N THR A 553 11.30 8.71 19.08
CA THR A 553 11.96 8.91 20.37
C THR A 553 11.42 7.98 21.47
N SER A 554 10.38 7.19 21.20
CA SER A 554 9.80 6.23 22.14
C SER A 554 10.77 5.07 22.44
N ALA A 555 10.62 4.47 23.60
CA ALA A 555 11.35 3.27 23.99
C ALA A 555 11.01 2.09 23.06
N VAL A 556 9.75 1.96 22.66
CA VAL A 556 9.30 0.89 21.73
C VAL A 556 10.01 0.97 20.38
N TYR A 557 10.27 2.16 19.86
CA TYR A 557 11.04 2.31 18.61
C TYR A 557 12.54 2.02 18.83
N CYS A 558 13.07 2.42 19.98
CA CYS A 558 14.48 2.27 20.29
C CYS A 558 14.88 0.86 20.74
N GLN A 559 13.97 -0.08 20.89
CA GLN A 559 14.25 -1.47 21.28
C GLN A 559 15.23 -2.18 20.35
N SER A 560 15.98 -3.15 20.90
CA SER A 560 16.75 -4.11 20.10
C SER A 560 15.83 -5.09 19.36
N GLY A 561 16.37 -5.65 18.25
CA GLY A 561 15.67 -6.66 17.44
C GLY A 561 15.89 -8.11 17.93
N GLU A 562 16.58 -8.31 19.06
CA GLU A 562 16.91 -9.65 19.56
C GLU A 562 15.67 -10.52 19.70
N PHE A 563 15.80 -11.76 19.24
CA PHE A 563 14.72 -12.75 19.31
C PHE A 563 14.82 -13.54 20.62
N ASP A 564 13.69 -13.72 21.30
CA ASP A 564 13.57 -14.49 22.53
C ASP A 564 12.46 -15.54 22.33
N GLU A 565 12.83 -16.82 22.39
CA GLU A 565 11.90 -17.93 22.14
C GLU A 565 10.75 -18.00 23.17
N SER A 566 11.01 -17.61 24.43
CA SER A 566 10.00 -17.65 25.49
C SER A 566 8.92 -16.59 25.29
N ARG A 567 9.30 -15.41 24.81
CA ARG A 567 8.36 -14.32 24.46
C ARG A 567 7.65 -14.63 23.15
N ALA A 568 8.36 -15.19 22.16
CA ALA A 568 7.78 -15.63 20.90
C ALA A 568 6.76 -16.77 21.08
N ALA A 569 6.89 -17.58 22.12
CA ALA A 569 5.87 -18.58 22.47
C ALA A 569 4.52 -17.96 22.88
N ILE A 570 4.54 -16.72 23.40
CA ILE A 570 3.35 -15.94 23.77
C ILE A 570 2.87 -15.08 22.60
N ASP A 571 3.79 -14.35 21.96
CA ASP A 571 3.49 -13.42 20.88
C ASP A 571 4.54 -13.56 19.75
N ARG A 572 4.37 -14.59 18.92
CA ARG A 572 5.27 -14.88 17.81
C ARG A 572 5.30 -13.79 16.76
N GLU A 573 4.15 -13.18 16.49
CA GLU A 573 3.98 -12.15 15.47
C GLU A 573 4.36 -10.75 15.97
N ASN A 574 4.83 -10.65 17.21
CA ASN A 574 5.18 -9.37 17.82
C ASN A 574 4.05 -8.33 17.79
N GLN A 575 2.82 -8.79 17.97
CA GLN A 575 1.63 -7.95 17.95
C GLN A 575 1.65 -6.88 19.06
N TRP A 576 2.27 -7.21 20.19
CA TRP A 576 2.40 -6.35 21.36
C TRP A 576 3.72 -5.56 21.42
N HIS A 577 4.54 -5.64 20.34
CA HIS A 577 5.79 -4.89 20.21
C HIS A 577 6.83 -5.14 21.32
N TRP A 578 7.03 -6.40 21.73
CA TRP A 578 8.06 -6.74 22.72
C TRP A 578 9.51 -6.63 22.20
N ARG A 579 9.71 -6.52 20.88
CA ARG A 579 10.99 -6.25 20.21
C ARG A 579 10.80 -5.37 19.00
N HIS A 580 11.88 -4.78 18.47
CA HIS A 580 11.88 -4.20 17.13
C HIS A 580 12.03 -5.31 16.08
N VAL A 581 11.24 -5.29 15.00
CA VAL A 581 11.34 -6.29 13.94
C VAL A 581 12.13 -5.72 12.77
N SER A 582 13.20 -6.43 12.39
CA SER A 582 13.95 -6.09 11.18
C SER A 582 13.07 -6.27 9.94
N ARG A 583 13.14 -5.33 9.00
CA ARG A 583 12.33 -5.36 7.77
C ARG A 583 13.17 -4.98 6.54
N ARG A 584 12.84 -5.59 5.40
CA ARG A 584 13.48 -5.25 4.13
C ARG A 584 13.06 -3.85 3.68
N LEU A 585 14.00 -3.09 3.14
CA LEU A 585 13.75 -1.83 2.46
C LEU A 585 12.93 -2.03 1.18
N GLU A 586 12.23 -1.00 0.77
CA GLU A 586 11.56 -0.92 -0.53
C GLU A 586 12.58 -0.68 -1.66
N ALA A 587 12.15 -0.84 -2.91
CA ALA A 587 12.99 -0.76 -4.10
C ALA A 587 13.82 0.53 -4.19
N GLU A 588 13.17 1.68 -3.90
CA GLU A 588 13.82 3.00 -4.04
C GLU A 588 15.00 3.18 -3.08
N PRO A 589 14.86 2.96 -1.76
CA PRO A 589 16.00 3.03 -0.85
C PRO A 589 17.09 2.03 -1.17
N ILE A 590 16.76 0.81 -1.61
CA ILE A 590 17.76 -0.21 -1.98
C ILE A 590 18.68 0.33 -3.08
N ARG A 591 18.10 0.86 -4.17
CA ARG A 591 18.87 1.44 -5.26
C ARG A 591 19.62 2.71 -4.83
N ASP A 592 18.96 3.59 -4.08
CA ASP A 592 19.56 4.84 -3.61
C ASP A 592 20.78 4.58 -2.72
N ILE A 593 20.72 3.60 -1.82
CA ILE A 593 21.84 3.16 -0.97
C ILE A 593 22.98 2.59 -1.80
N MET A 594 22.67 1.76 -2.80
CA MET A 594 23.67 1.22 -3.71
C MET A 594 24.44 2.35 -4.42
N LEU A 595 23.73 3.35 -4.93
CA LEU A 595 24.35 4.54 -5.53
C LEU A 595 25.11 5.38 -4.51
N GLN A 596 24.60 5.52 -3.28
CA GLN A 596 25.24 6.27 -2.20
C GLN A 596 26.57 5.66 -1.80
N VAL A 597 26.61 4.35 -1.57
CA VAL A 597 27.84 3.63 -1.20
C VAL A 597 28.87 3.71 -2.35
N ALA A 598 28.39 3.61 -3.58
CA ALA A 598 29.23 3.80 -4.78
C ALA A 598 29.72 5.25 -4.99
N GLY A 599 29.12 6.25 -4.33
CA GLY A 599 29.43 7.68 -4.58
C GLY A 599 28.85 8.22 -5.88
N LEU A 600 27.84 7.54 -6.42
CA LEU A 600 27.16 7.89 -7.66
C LEU A 600 25.83 8.64 -7.43
N LEU A 601 25.39 8.76 -6.19
CA LEU A 601 24.10 9.35 -5.88
C LEU A 601 24.12 10.88 -6.05
N ASP A 602 23.26 11.37 -6.92
CA ASP A 602 22.99 12.79 -7.15
C ASP A 602 21.76 13.21 -6.31
N LEU A 603 21.97 14.13 -5.38
CA LEU A 603 20.94 14.64 -4.46
C LEU A 603 20.13 15.84 -5.01
N ARG A 604 20.23 16.15 -6.30
CA ARG A 604 19.41 17.22 -6.91
C ARG A 604 17.93 16.85 -6.79
N MET A 605 17.16 17.77 -6.22
CA MET A 605 15.73 17.61 -5.98
C MET A 605 14.90 18.21 -7.12
N HIS A 606 13.64 17.77 -7.20
CA HIS A 606 12.59 18.30 -8.07
C HIS A 606 12.83 18.14 -9.59
N GLY A 607 11.85 18.59 -10.39
CA GLY A 607 11.90 18.56 -11.84
C GLY A 607 11.53 17.22 -12.48
N PRO A 608 11.55 17.11 -13.79
CA PRO A 608 11.05 15.94 -14.51
C PRO A 608 11.78 14.66 -14.15
N GLY A 609 11.07 13.55 -14.25
CA GLY A 609 11.58 12.20 -14.08
C GLY A 609 12.37 11.70 -15.29
N SER A 610 12.96 10.49 -15.16
CA SER A 610 13.70 9.81 -16.23
C SER A 610 13.34 8.33 -16.27
N LEU A 611 13.26 7.74 -17.47
CA LEU A 611 13.17 6.28 -17.67
C LEU A 611 14.54 5.61 -17.72
N ASP A 612 15.63 6.39 -17.74
CA ASP A 612 16.99 5.86 -17.80
C ASP A 612 17.35 5.14 -16.49
N PRO A 613 17.49 3.81 -16.47
CA PRO A 613 17.85 3.05 -15.27
C PRO A 613 19.24 3.42 -14.71
N SER A 614 20.11 4.01 -15.55
CA SER A 614 21.44 4.48 -15.14
C SER A 614 21.45 5.86 -14.46
N MET A 615 20.28 6.50 -14.33
CA MET A 615 20.12 7.80 -13.70
C MET A 615 20.78 7.83 -12.30
N GLY A 616 21.65 8.81 -12.04
CA GLY A 616 22.32 8.96 -10.75
C GLY A 616 21.46 9.59 -9.64
N ARG A 617 20.32 10.18 -9.98
CA ARG A 617 19.41 10.80 -9.01
C ARG A 617 18.68 9.75 -8.16
N ARG A 618 18.10 10.21 -7.06
CA ARG A 618 17.25 9.36 -6.21
C ARG A 618 16.11 8.73 -7.00
N SER A 619 15.77 7.50 -6.65
CA SER A 619 14.77 6.69 -7.36
C SER A 619 13.35 7.26 -7.33
N VAL A 620 13.04 8.18 -6.41
CA VAL A 620 11.78 8.93 -6.41
C VAL A 620 11.59 9.78 -7.67
N TYR A 621 12.67 10.06 -8.41
CA TYR A 621 12.68 10.80 -9.66
C TYR A 621 12.67 9.90 -10.91
N PHE A 622 12.41 8.60 -10.79
CA PHE A 622 12.06 7.83 -11.96
C PHE A 622 10.74 8.31 -12.54
N PHE A 623 10.70 8.39 -13.89
CA PHE A 623 9.46 8.62 -14.60
C PHE A 623 8.61 7.35 -14.52
N ILE A 624 7.45 7.44 -13.91
CA ILE A 624 6.59 6.28 -13.70
C ILE A 624 5.67 6.12 -14.91
N LYS A 625 6.10 5.27 -15.86
CA LYS A 625 5.33 4.88 -17.04
C LYS A 625 4.69 3.51 -16.79
N ARG A 626 3.36 3.44 -16.82
CA ARG A 626 2.62 2.21 -16.46
C ARG A 626 2.93 1.03 -17.38
N SER A 627 3.16 1.29 -18.67
CA SER A 627 3.52 0.27 -19.66
C SER A 627 5.03 -0.07 -19.68
N GLU A 628 5.88 0.70 -19.00
CA GLU A 628 7.33 0.56 -19.04
C GLU A 628 7.95 0.82 -17.67
N LEU A 629 7.68 -0.09 -16.73
CA LEU A 629 8.23 0.00 -15.38
C LEU A 629 9.71 -0.41 -15.36
N ILE A 630 10.50 0.24 -14.50
CA ILE A 630 11.93 -0.04 -14.35
C ILE A 630 12.15 -1.46 -13.80
N PRO A 631 12.81 -2.39 -14.54
CA PRO A 631 12.89 -3.80 -14.15
C PRO A 631 13.55 -4.05 -12.79
N THR A 632 14.62 -3.31 -12.47
CA THR A 632 15.30 -3.41 -11.16
C THR A 632 14.41 -2.99 -10.00
N MET A 633 13.51 -2.04 -10.21
CA MET A 633 12.54 -1.61 -9.20
C MET A 633 11.46 -2.67 -9.00
N MET A 634 10.93 -3.26 -10.09
CA MET A 634 9.91 -4.32 -10.05
C MET A 634 10.40 -5.55 -9.30
N LEU A 635 11.70 -5.86 -9.39
CA LEU A 635 12.31 -6.97 -8.70
C LEU A 635 12.20 -6.86 -7.17
N PHE A 636 12.10 -5.65 -6.64
CA PHE A 636 11.94 -5.34 -5.21
C PHE A 636 10.52 -4.86 -4.86
N ASP A 637 9.51 -5.43 -5.52
CA ASP A 637 8.08 -5.22 -5.24
C ASP A 637 7.61 -3.77 -5.48
N TRP A 638 8.16 -3.09 -6.50
CA TRP A 638 7.65 -1.78 -6.92
C TRP A 638 6.25 -1.93 -7.51
N PRO A 639 5.27 -1.11 -7.11
CA PRO A 639 3.89 -1.28 -7.55
C PRO A 639 3.65 -0.86 -9.01
N GLU A 640 2.57 -1.36 -9.60
CA GLU A 640 2.14 -1.01 -10.97
C GLU A 640 1.43 0.36 -11.06
N HIS A 641 1.18 1.03 -9.96
CA HIS A 641 0.58 2.39 -9.88
C HIS A 641 -0.81 2.52 -10.54
N LEU A 642 -1.62 1.46 -10.53
CA LEU A 642 -2.97 1.44 -11.10
C LEU A 642 -4.05 1.80 -10.07
N VAL A 643 -3.83 1.41 -8.81
CA VAL A 643 -4.77 1.59 -7.70
C VAL A 643 -4.06 2.17 -6.48
N SER A 644 -4.83 2.70 -5.53
CA SER A 644 -4.29 3.15 -4.23
C SER A 644 -3.73 1.97 -3.43
N ILE A 645 -2.46 2.06 -3.05
CA ILE A 645 -1.74 1.02 -2.30
C ILE A 645 -1.38 1.57 -0.92
N GLY A 646 -1.98 0.98 0.10
CA GLY A 646 -1.69 1.33 1.50
C GLY A 646 -0.50 0.57 2.08
N GLN A 647 -0.20 -0.60 1.52
CA GLN A 647 0.91 -1.46 1.90
C GLN A 647 1.43 -2.20 0.69
N ARG A 648 2.73 -2.14 0.44
CA ARG A 648 3.39 -2.95 -0.59
C ARG A 648 3.57 -4.39 -0.15
N GLY A 649 3.59 -5.31 -1.10
CA GLY A 649 4.12 -6.64 -0.89
C GLY A 649 5.59 -6.57 -0.48
N THR A 650 6.05 -7.58 0.24
CA THR A 650 7.48 -7.75 0.58
C THR A 650 7.84 -9.19 0.36
N THR A 651 8.47 -9.47 -0.80
CA THR A 651 8.93 -10.82 -1.15
C THR A 651 10.42 -10.95 -0.88
N THR A 652 10.88 -12.16 -0.66
CA THR A 652 12.30 -12.50 -0.62
C THR A 652 12.54 -13.60 -1.64
N THR A 653 13.21 -13.25 -2.74
CA THR A 653 13.45 -14.16 -3.87
C THR A 653 14.94 -14.25 -4.20
N ALA A 654 15.37 -15.40 -4.74
CA ALA A 654 16.75 -15.57 -5.19
C ALA A 654 17.15 -14.53 -6.26
N SER A 655 16.21 -14.11 -7.09
CA SER A 655 16.45 -13.11 -8.13
C SER A 655 16.89 -11.75 -7.57
N GLN A 656 16.44 -11.37 -6.38
CA GLN A 656 16.86 -10.14 -5.71
C GLN A 656 18.35 -10.18 -5.32
N ALA A 657 18.83 -11.29 -4.77
CA ALA A 657 20.25 -11.47 -4.48
C ALA A 657 21.09 -11.56 -5.77
N LEU A 658 20.59 -12.27 -6.78
CA LEU A 658 21.27 -12.40 -8.07
C LEU A 658 21.39 -11.07 -8.83
N MET A 659 20.50 -10.12 -8.60
CA MET A 659 20.59 -8.78 -9.19
C MET A 659 21.91 -8.09 -8.81
N PHE A 660 22.26 -8.10 -7.53
CA PHE A 660 23.55 -7.51 -7.08
C PHE A 660 24.76 -8.21 -7.69
N MET A 661 24.67 -9.51 -7.91
CA MET A 661 25.78 -10.32 -8.43
C MET A 661 25.95 -10.23 -9.94
N ASN A 662 24.84 -10.14 -10.69
CA ASN A 662 24.82 -10.37 -12.14
C ASN A 662 24.43 -9.16 -12.96
N SER A 663 23.86 -8.09 -12.34
CA SER A 663 23.46 -6.92 -13.12
C SER A 663 24.64 -5.99 -13.43
N SER A 664 24.57 -5.33 -14.57
CA SER A 664 25.53 -4.29 -14.96
C SER A 664 25.51 -3.10 -14.00
N GLU A 665 24.34 -2.78 -13.41
CA GLU A 665 24.21 -1.72 -12.42
C GLU A 665 24.92 -2.09 -11.11
N GLY A 666 24.72 -3.32 -10.61
CA GLY A 666 25.41 -3.84 -9.43
C GLY A 666 26.92 -3.85 -9.62
N ARG A 667 27.41 -4.32 -10.78
CA ARG A 667 28.83 -4.33 -11.10
C ARG A 667 29.42 -2.92 -11.17
N ARG A 668 28.77 -2.00 -11.88
CA ARG A 668 29.20 -0.60 -11.97
C ARG A 668 29.27 0.07 -10.59
N ALA A 669 28.25 -0.16 -9.75
CA ALA A 669 28.26 0.37 -8.40
C ALA A 669 29.41 -0.18 -7.57
N ALA A 670 29.73 -1.50 -7.69
CA ALA A 670 30.86 -2.12 -7.01
C ALA A 670 32.21 -1.58 -7.47
N GLU A 671 32.38 -1.32 -8.76
CA GLU A 671 33.58 -0.70 -9.33
C GLU A 671 33.82 0.72 -8.74
N HIS A 672 32.77 1.53 -8.71
CA HIS A 672 32.87 2.86 -8.12
C HIS A 672 33.07 2.83 -6.60
N PHE A 673 32.46 1.87 -5.91
CA PHE A 673 32.72 1.68 -4.47
C PHE A 673 34.19 1.31 -4.23
N ALA A 674 34.75 0.37 -5.00
CA ALA A 674 36.14 -0.01 -4.92
C ALA A 674 37.11 1.16 -5.27
N ILE A 675 36.73 2.03 -6.23
CA ILE A 675 37.51 3.23 -6.55
C ILE A 675 37.55 4.20 -5.35
N ARG A 676 36.45 4.37 -4.62
CA ARG A 676 36.42 5.20 -3.40
C ARG A 676 37.34 4.69 -2.30
N LEU A 677 37.58 3.40 -2.25
CA LEU A 677 38.44 2.76 -1.26
C LEU A 677 39.92 2.69 -1.69
N ALA A 678 40.22 2.92 -2.97
CA ALA A 678 41.57 2.76 -3.52
C ALA A 678 42.60 3.73 -2.97
N GLY A 679 42.20 4.79 -2.28
CA GLY A 679 43.09 5.73 -1.58
C GLY A 679 43.43 5.35 -0.13
N GLU A 680 42.81 4.32 0.40
CA GLU A 680 43.00 3.85 1.76
C GLU A 680 44.24 2.92 1.85
N PRO A 681 45.01 2.94 2.95
CA PRO A 681 46.00 1.92 3.21
C PRO A 681 45.38 0.53 3.24
N ASP A 682 46.07 -0.49 2.71
CA ASP A 682 45.56 -1.89 2.61
C ASP A 682 44.96 -2.38 3.93
N ALA A 683 45.55 -2.05 5.06
CA ALA A 683 45.06 -2.41 6.39
C ALA A 683 43.70 -1.80 6.74
N ASN A 684 43.30 -0.70 6.08
CA ASN A 684 42.07 0.03 6.36
C ASN A 684 40.96 -0.23 5.34
N VAL A 685 41.27 -0.76 4.17
CA VAL A 685 40.31 -0.92 3.06
C VAL A 685 39.05 -1.68 3.49
N VAL A 686 39.24 -2.86 4.11
CA VAL A 686 38.12 -3.68 4.60
C VAL A 686 37.32 -2.94 5.67
N ARG A 687 38.02 -2.29 6.59
CA ARG A 687 37.41 -1.51 7.66
C ARG A 687 36.49 -0.41 7.09
N GLN A 688 37.01 0.38 6.16
CA GLN A 688 36.25 1.46 5.52
C GLN A 688 35.08 0.93 4.67
N ALA A 689 35.24 -0.18 3.98
CA ALA A 689 34.16 -0.82 3.24
C ALA A 689 32.96 -1.16 4.16
N TYR A 690 33.23 -1.78 5.32
CA TYR A 690 32.18 -2.10 6.30
C TYR A 690 31.54 -0.85 6.93
N ARG A 691 32.35 0.16 7.24
CA ARG A 691 31.84 1.43 7.78
C ARG A 691 30.92 2.15 6.80
N MET A 692 31.28 2.17 5.51
CA MET A 692 30.48 2.83 4.47
C MET A 692 29.20 2.05 4.15
N ALA A 693 29.26 0.71 4.09
CA ALA A 693 28.11 -0.10 3.75
C ALA A 693 27.16 -0.35 4.94
N PHE A 694 27.71 -0.56 6.13
CA PHE A 694 26.93 -1.03 7.28
C PHE A 694 26.92 -0.07 8.49
N GLY A 695 27.77 0.97 8.49
CA GLY A 695 27.90 1.91 9.61
C GLY A 695 28.57 1.30 10.85
N ARG A 696 29.31 0.21 10.69
CA ARG A 696 30.01 -0.50 11.78
C ARG A 696 31.39 -0.99 11.36
N GLU A 697 32.20 -1.32 12.34
CA GLU A 697 33.44 -2.04 12.12
C GLU A 697 33.16 -3.50 11.73
N PRO A 698 34.05 -4.13 10.91
CA PRO A 698 34.00 -5.58 10.72
C PRO A 698 34.36 -6.31 12.02
N THR A 699 33.77 -7.44 12.28
CA THR A 699 34.25 -8.37 13.31
C THR A 699 35.63 -8.92 12.93
N ALA A 700 36.37 -9.48 13.88
CA ALA A 700 37.66 -10.07 13.61
C ALA A 700 37.59 -11.22 12.56
N ALA A 701 36.47 -11.94 12.51
CA ALA A 701 36.23 -12.99 11.52
C ALA A 701 35.97 -12.39 10.12
N GLU A 702 35.10 -11.38 10.03
CA GLU A 702 34.80 -10.66 8.78
C GLU A 702 36.03 -9.99 8.20
N ALA A 703 36.83 -9.33 9.05
CA ALA A 703 38.07 -8.69 8.62
C ALA A 703 39.06 -9.68 8.03
N ARG A 704 39.28 -10.82 8.68
CA ARG A 704 40.16 -11.90 8.16
C ARG A 704 39.62 -12.47 6.85
N PHE A 705 38.35 -12.86 6.85
CA PHE A 705 37.72 -13.45 5.65
C PHE A 705 37.82 -12.48 4.44
N SER A 706 37.48 -11.22 4.62
CA SER A 706 37.53 -10.20 3.55
C SER A 706 38.96 -9.95 3.06
N THR A 707 39.94 -9.91 3.97
CA THR A 707 41.34 -9.73 3.59
C THR A 707 41.87 -10.96 2.81
N ASP A 708 41.58 -12.16 3.28
CA ASP A 708 41.95 -13.39 2.59
C ASP A 708 41.26 -13.52 1.23
N PHE A 709 39.98 -13.09 1.14
CA PHE A 709 39.24 -13.05 -0.11
C PHE A 709 39.92 -12.13 -1.13
N ILE A 710 40.24 -10.87 -0.76
CA ILE A 710 40.95 -9.93 -1.66
C ILE A 710 42.26 -10.54 -2.15
N LYS A 711 43.05 -11.11 -1.26
CA LYS A 711 44.33 -11.69 -1.57
C LYS A 711 44.20 -12.86 -2.56
N ASN A 712 43.34 -13.82 -2.27
CA ASN A 712 43.12 -14.99 -3.09
C ASN A 712 42.54 -14.63 -4.46
N GLN A 713 41.58 -13.73 -4.51
CA GLN A 713 40.96 -13.28 -5.75
C GLN A 713 41.94 -12.47 -6.62
N SER A 714 42.78 -11.61 -5.99
CA SER A 714 43.85 -10.89 -6.69
C SER A 714 44.87 -11.84 -7.33
N GLU A 715 45.29 -12.88 -6.61
CA GLU A 715 46.18 -13.88 -7.17
C GLU A 715 45.55 -14.67 -8.33
N ALA A 716 44.26 -15.02 -8.24
CA ALA A 716 43.52 -15.67 -9.32
C ALA A 716 43.45 -14.77 -10.57
N TYR A 717 43.16 -13.49 -10.42
CA TYR A 717 43.16 -12.53 -11.53
C TYR A 717 44.53 -12.32 -12.14
N LYS A 718 45.59 -12.32 -11.34
CA LYS A 718 46.95 -12.22 -11.79
C LYS A 718 47.35 -13.46 -12.63
N GLN A 719 47.00 -14.67 -12.17
CA GLN A 719 47.21 -15.91 -12.90
C GLN A 719 46.43 -15.94 -14.21
N ALA A 720 45.23 -15.34 -14.24
CA ALA A 720 44.41 -15.17 -15.44
C ALA A 720 44.90 -14.06 -16.38
N GLY A 721 46.01 -13.37 -16.07
CA GLY A 721 46.58 -12.32 -16.91
C GLY A 721 45.78 -11.04 -16.94
N GLN A 722 44.90 -10.82 -15.96
CA GLN A 722 44.08 -9.62 -15.90
C GLN A 722 44.93 -8.37 -15.52
N SER A 723 44.61 -7.23 -16.12
CA SER A 723 45.14 -5.93 -15.69
C SER A 723 44.49 -5.51 -14.36
N ASN A 724 45.25 -4.91 -13.45
CA ASN A 724 44.77 -4.40 -12.17
C ASN A 724 44.11 -5.46 -11.23
N PRO A 725 44.74 -6.62 -10.98
CA PRO A 725 44.12 -7.72 -10.25
C PRO A 725 43.65 -7.34 -8.83
N GLY A 726 44.36 -6.45 -8.14
CA GLY A 726 43.95 -5.95 -6.82
C GLY A 726 42.64 -5.14 -6.86
N GLN A 727 42.49 -4.27 -7.86
CA GLN A 727 41.27 -3.48 -8.04
C GLN A 727 40.07 -4.39 -8.38
N LEU A 728 40.24 -5.40 -9.22
CA LEU A 728 39.21 -6.35 -9.55
C LEU A 728 38.77 -7.17 -8.33
N ALA A 729 39.72 -7.63 -7.53
CA ALA A 729 39.45 -8.35 -6.29
C ALA A 729 38.70 -7.50 -5.26
N LEU A 730 39.07 -6.23 -5.14
CA LEU A 730 38.37 -5.27 -4.27
C LEU A 730 36.95 -4.99 -4.80
N THR A 731 36.77 -4.88 -6.12
CA THR A 731 35.44 -4.75 -6.74
C THR A 731 34.55 -5.95 -6.40
N ASP A 732 35.07 -7.16 -6.45
CA ASP A 732 34.33 -8.39 -6.11
C ASP A 732 33.91 -8.40 -4.62
N LEU A 733 34.79 -7.97 -3.72
CA LEU A 733 34.42 -7.78 -2.31
C LEU A 733 33.31 -6.75 -2.15
N CYS A 734 33.46 -5.59 -2.78
CA CYS A 734 32.45 -4.51 -2.74
C CYS A 734 31.09 -4.99 -3.25
N GLN A 735 31.09 -5.76 -4.35
CA GLN A 735 29.90 -6.37 -4.91
C GLN A 735 29.24 -7.37 -3.95
N SER A 736 30.07 -8.19 -3.30
CA SER A 736 29.60 -9.14 -2.29
C SER A 736 28.96 -8.46 -1.07
N LEU A 737 29.58 -7.39 -0.57
CA LEU A 737 29.02 -6.60 0.55
C LEU A 737 27.67 -5.97 0.18
N MET A 738 27.54 -5.42 -1.03
CA MET A 738 26.27 -4.86 -1.49
C MET A 738 25.16 -5.91 -1.65
N GLY A 739 25.50 -7.17 -1.92
CA GLY A 739 24.56 -8.28 -2.00
C GLY A 739 24.13 -8.88 -0.66
N THR A 740 24.62 -8.36 0.47
CA THR A 740 24.26 -8.87 1.79
C THR A 740 22.89 -8.37 2.26
N SER A 741 22.19 -9.20 3.03
CA SER A 741 20.93 -8.80 3.67
C SER A 741 21.11 -7.59 4.60
N GLU A 742 22.27 -7.44 5.24
CA GLU A 742 22.55 -6.33 6.14
C GLU A 742 22.45 -4.96 5.44
N LEU A 743 22.79 -4.88 4.14
CA LEU A 743 22.67 -3.62 3.40
C LEU A 743 21.20 -3.21 3.22
N ILE A 744 20.35 -4.16 2.89
CA ILE A 744 18.97 -3.91 2.42
C ILE A 744 17.90 -4.08 3.50
N TYR A 745 18.30 -4.38 4.75
CA TYR A 745 17.37 -4.47 5.88
C TYR A 745 17.58 -3.32 6.87
N ILE A 746 16.46 -2.83 7.38
CA ILE A 746 16.43 -1.93 8.55
C ILE A 746 16.51 -2.81 9.79
N PRO A 747 17.52 -2.59 10.66
CA PRO A 747 17.74 -3.44 11.83
C PRO A 747 16.73 -3.24 12.95
#